data_ec7e0bdb318d01788294ad650386ba97
#
_entry.id   ec7e0bdb318d01788294ad650386ba97
#
_cell.length_a   1.000
_cell.length_b   1.000
_cell.length_c   1.000
_cell.angle_alpha   90.00
_cell.angle_beta   90.00
_cell.angle_gamma   90.00
#
_symmetry.space_group_name_H-M   'P 1'
#
loop_
_entity.id
_entity.type
_entity.pdbx_description
1 polymer ?
#
loop_
_entity_poly.entity_id
_entity_poly.type
_entity_poly.pdbx_seq_one_letter_code
_entity_poly.pdbx_strand_id
1 'polypeptide(L)'
;HGLFEQHFQDGQQIETAEGWLNQRHVWEFERPEVAYPISFGGHVEEVDGKATWHAGETIIAMAYDTPIIGWQQKWANTLRLWAAKPTVLFDLESFNRGDYITASAPEALARTVSRVLYPDDTTDQGKELRLKQEYFFTAASLHDILRRFKSEGHDLRNLSDHVAIQLNDTHPAIAGPELVRILVDIHGFDMGTAITTAQACLGYTNHTLLPEALEAWPEHLFSRVLPRHYQIIGEIQARVLAPVADDIYIIEHGTVKMGELAFAMAHKINGVSALHSQLVKETVFAGLHKAFPDRIINQTNGVTPRRWLYSCNPALSGLINDTIGTGWVDDLEQLQWLESHVDDAAFLGAFGAAKRANKLAMSDWLVGRGGAALNPEAMFDIQIKRIHEYKRQFMNILETIAHWNEIRDNPTANWTPRVKVFGGKAAPGYAVAKDIIRLINDVAATINIDPVTRDVLQVVYPENYNVSMAEVLIPAADLSEQISTAGKEASGTGNMKLGLNGAPTIGTLDGANVEIREHVGADNFFLFGLTAAEVMERRQVPGYARTAIEASPRLMRVLAQMAEGRFSNGDINRYGGLLQNIWDHDYFCVSLDFDDYYDTQRDVDVVFRDVPKWTKMAALNTARLGWFSSDRTIKGYAKDIWGTRSLLK
;
A
#
# COMPACT_ATOMS: atom_id res chain seq x y z
N HIS A 1 3.28 12.80 10.46
CA HIS A 1 2.83 12.78 9.09
C HIS A 1 1.60 11.90 8.94
N GLY A 2 0.54 12.25 9.67
CA GLY A 2 -0.73 11.60 9.64
C GLY A 2 -1.40 11.80 8.29
N LEU A 3 -2.19 10.81 7.85
CA LEU A 3 -3.07 10.97 6.72
C LEU A 3 -4.34 11.64 7.21
N PHE A 4 -5.27 10.86 7.69
CA PHE A 4 -6.54 11.29 8.25
C PHE A 4 -7.15 10.16 9.08
N GLU A 5 -8.03 10.50 10.01
CA GLU A 5 -8.92 9.57 10.66
C GLU A 5 -10.19 9.42 9.83
N GLN A 6 -10.64 8.17 9.68
CA GLN A 6 -11.87 7.84 8.99
C GLN A 6 -12.99 7.70 9.99
N HIS A 7 -14.10 8.38 9.74
CA HIS A 7 -15.37 8.22 10.46
C HIS A 7 -16.49 7.90 9.48
N PHE A 8 -17.56 7.31 9.98
CA PHE A 8 -18.77 7.10 9.19
C PHE A 8 -19.89 8.04 9.63
N GLN A 9 -20.44 8.76 8.66
CA GLN A 9 -21.67 9.53 8.82
C GLN A 9 -22.67 9.08 7.77
N ASP A 10 -23.82 8.56 8.20
CA ASP A 10 -24.84 7.97 7.31
C ASP A 10 -24.23 6.91 6.35
N GLY A 11 -23.33 6.08 6.87
CA GLY A 11 -22.63 5.04 6.13
C GLY A 11 -21.49 5.54 5.23
N GLN A 12 -21.33 6.85 5.05
CA GLN A 12 -20.28 7.43 4.21
C GLN A 12 -19.00 7.68 5.00
N GLN A 13 -17.85 7.54 4.33
CA GLN A 13 -16.59 7.99 4.87
C GLN A 13 -16.53 9.52 4.91
N ILE A 14 -16.21 10.04 6.09
CA ILE A 14 -15.74 11.42 6.30
C ILE A 14 -14.34 11.38 6.90
N GLU A 15 -13.56 12.41 6.63
CA GLU A 15 -12.18 12.49 7.08
C GLU A 15 -12.00 13.65 8.09
N THR A 16 -11.24 13.37 9.14
CA THR A 16 -10.70 14.38 10.05
C THR A 16 -9.18 14.28 10.09
N ALA A 17 -8.51 15.39 10.37
CA ALA A 17 -7.06 15.36 10.48
C ALA A 17 -6.64 14.46 11.66
N GLU A 18 -5.63 13.61 11.45
CA GLU A 18 -5.08 12.78 12.53
C GLU A 18 -4.56 13.64 13.68
N GLY A 19 -5.03 13.33 14.88
CA GLY A 19 -4.71 14.10 16.08
C GLY A 19 -3.35 13.78 16.69
N TRP A 20 -2.69 12.70 16.31
CA TRP A 20 -1.45 12.25 16.94
C TRP A 20 -0.28 13.26 16.82
N LEU A 21 -0.24 14.05 15.74
CA LEU A 21 0.75 15.12 15.56
C LEU A 21 0.58 16.28 16.56
N ASN A 22 -0.59 16.43 17.18
CA ASN A 22 -0.85 17.43 18.21
C ASN A 22 -0.39 16.97 19.59
N GLN A 23 -0.07 15.69 19.76
CA GLN A 23 0.43 15.11 21.00
C GLN A 23 1.94 15.00 20.91
N ARG A 24 2.65 15.48 21.94
CA ARG A 24 4.11 15.29 22.00
C ARG A 24 4.44 13.81 22.09
N HIS A 25 5.21 13.34 21.12
CA HIS A 25 5.71 11.98 21.11
C HIS A 25 7.01 11.91 21.93
N VAL A 26 7.03 11.17 23.02
CA VAL A 26 8.19 11.11 23.94
C VAL A 26 9.46 10.52 23.31
N TRP A 27 9.33 9.82 22.20
CA TRP A 27 10.45 9.20 21.46
C TRP A 27 10.85 9.98 20.20
N GLU A 28 10.25 11.14 19.95
CA GLU A 28 10.59 12.00 18.82
C GLU A 28 11.36 13.22 19.32
N PHE A 29 12.58 13.39 18.80
CA PHE A 29 13.51 14.43 19.22
C PHE A 29 13.71 15.44 18.09
N GLU A 30 13.38 16.71 18.33
CA GLU A 30 13.75 17.80 17.42
C GLU A 30 15.28 17.97 17.45
N ARG A 31 15.87 18.12 16.25
CA ARG A 31 17.31 18.28 16.06
C ARG A 31 17.62 19.65 15.45
N PRO A 32 17.64 20.72 16.30
CA PRO A 32 17.81 22.09 15.81
C PRO A 32 19.11 22.33 15.04
N GLU A 33 20.14 21.53 15.33
CA GLU A 33 21.44 21.54 14.63
C GLU A 33 21.39 20.91 13.23
N VAL A 34 20.28 20.28 12.86
CA VAL A 34 20.07 19.65 11.55
C VAL A 34 18.87 20.29 10.88
N ALA A 35 19.15 21.37 10.16
CA ALA A 35 18.13 22.13 9.45
C ALA A 35 18.67 22.55 8.07
N TYR A 36 17.83 22.44 7.04
CA TYR A 36 18.20 22.75 5.65
C TYR A 36 17.22 23.71 5.01
N PRO A 37 17.70 24.77 4.31
CA PRO A 37 16.84 25.58 3.47
C PRO A 37 16.45 24.79 2.22
N ILE A 38 15.14 24.70 1.97
CA ILE A 38 14.56 24.07 0.77
C ILE A 38 13.83 25.15 -0.02
N SER A 39 14.17 25.28 -1.28
CA SER A 39 13.73 26.37 -2.15
C SER A 39 12.78 25.89 -3.24
N PHE A 40 11.84 26.76 -3.64
CA PHE A 40 10.85 26.50 -4.69
C PHE A 40 10.69 27.71 -5.61
N GLY A 41 10.20 27.47 -6.82
CA GLY A 41 9.84 28.52 -7.77
C GLY A 41 11.00 29.39 -8.23
N GLY A 42 10.70 30.61 -8.63
CA GLY A 42 11.68 31.55 -9.16
C GLY A 42 12.07 31.23 -10.62
N HIS A 43 13.33 31.47 -10.95
CA HIS A 43 13.85 31.25 -12.30
C HIS A 43 15.32 30.82 -12.28
N VAL A 44 15.79 30.30 -13.39
CA VAL A 44 17.20 29.94 -13.58
C VAL A 44 17.82 30.96 -14.55
N GLU A 45 18.92 31.57 -14.12
CA GLU A 45 19.77 32.41 -14.94
C GLU A 45 20.97 31.62 -15.41
N GLU A 46 21.31 31.71 -16.68
CA GLU A 46 22.49 31.07 -17.25
C GLU A 46 23.49 32.14 -17.72
N VAL A 47 24.66 32.13 -17.09
CA VAL A 47 25.76 33.06 -17.43
C VAL A 47 27.02 32.25 -17.67
N ASP A 48 27.63 32.40 -18.84
CA ASP A 48 28.87 31.71 -19.24
C ASP A 48 28.79 30.16 -19.07
N GLY A 49 27.64 29.60 -19.38
CA GLY A 49 27.39 28.16 -19.28
C GLY A 49 27.20 27.64 -17.85
N LYS A 50 27.10 28.55 -16.86
CA LYS A 50 26.79 28.21 -15.47
C LYS A 50 25.36 28.63 -15.15
N ALA A 51 24.55 27.65 -14.77
CA ALA A 51 23.19 27.88 -14.31
C ALA A 51 23.17 28.27 -12.82
N THR A 52 22.40 29.32 -12.51
CA THR A 52 22.15 29.77 -11.13
C THR A 52 20.64 29.83 -10.89
N TRP A 53 20.17 29.11 -9.87
CA TRP A 53 18.77 29.13 -9.49
C TRP A 53 18.46 30.25 -8.51
N HIS A 54 17.67 31.23 -8.93
CA HIS A 54 17.10 32.29 -8.11
C HIS A 54 15.72 31.86 -7.60
N ALA A 55 15.68 31.35 -6.36
CA ALA A 55 14.47 30.82 -5.77
C ALA A 55 13.41 31.90 -5.48
N GLY A 56 12.13 31.54 -5.65
CA GLY A 56 11.00 32.45 -5.32
C GLY A 56 10.53 32.30 -3.88
N GLU A 57 10.67 31.11 -3.30
CA GLU A 57 10.26 30.75 -1.93
C GLU A 57 11.31 29.85 -1.29
N THR A 58 11.54 30.02 0.00
CA THR A 58 12.41 29.12 0.79
C THR A 58 11.77 28.85 2.14
N ILE A 59 11.75 27.57 2.53
CA ILE A 59 11.34 27.12 3.85
C ILE A 59 12.45 26.28 4.48
N ILE A 60 12.43 26.10 5.80
CA ILE A 60 13.42 25.31 6.52
C ILE A 60 12.88 23.90 6.78
N ALA A 61 13.62 22.89 6.37
CA ALA A 61 13.39 21.52 6.78
C ALA A 61 14.13 21.24 8.10
N MET A 62 13.37 21.08 9.19
CA MET A 62 13.86 20.79 10.52
C MET A 62 13.80 19.28 10.77
N ALA A 63 14.90 18.67 11.20
CA ALA A 63 14.96 17.24 11.47
C ALA A 63 14.30 16.85 12.79
N TYR A 64 13.60 15.72 12.77
CA TYR A 64 13.04 15.02 13.93
C TYR A 64 13.47 13.57 13.89
N ASP A 65 14.10 13.09 14.96
CA ASP A 65 14.63 11.75 15.07
C ASP A 65 13.80 10.89 16.01
N THR A 66 13.44 9.68 15.54
CA THR A 66 12.84 8.63 16.35
C THR A 66 13.75 7.41 16.32
N PRO A 67 14.25 6.89 17.47
CA PRO A 67 15.05 5.68 17.50
C PRO A 67 14.16 4.47 17.19
N ILE A 68 14.60 3.66 16.24
CA ILE A 68 13.98 2.38 15.88
C ILE A 68 14.87 1.27 16.44
N ILE A 69 14.45 0.71 17.55
CA ILE A 69 15.20 -0.33 18.26
C ILE A 69 14.98 -1.66 17.55
N GLY A 70 16.07 -2.31 17.17
CA GLY A 70 16.06 -3.63 16.55
C GLY A 70 15.70 -4.74 17.54
N TRP A 71 15.35 -5.90 16.99
CA TRP A 71 15.04 -7.09 17.77
C TRP A 71 16.17 -7.43 18.77
N GLN A 72 15.78 -7.80 20.00
CA GLN A 72 16.70 -8.07 21.12
C GLN A 72 17.58 -6.86 21.53
N GLN A 73 17.26 -5.64 21.07
CA GLN A 73 17.94 -4.40 21.46
C GLN A 73 19.44 -4.33 21.13
N LYS A 74 19.92 -5.16 20.19
CA LYS A 74 21.33 -5.20 19.79
C LYS A 74 21.75 -4.04 18.90
N TRP A 75 20.78 -3.37 18.26
CA TRP A 75 21.01 -2.27 17.33
C TRP A 75 19.85 -1.27 17.39
N ALA A 76 20.14 -0.01 17.12
CA ALA A 76 19.11 1.01 16.94
C ALA A 76 19.39 1.80 15.67
N ASN A 77 18.40 1.89 14.80
CA ASN A 77 18.40 2.79 13.65
C ASN A 77 17.70 4.09 14.01
N THR A 78 17.93 5.13 13.23
CA THR A 78 17.23 6.40 13.35
C THR A 78 16.24 6.55 12.20
N LEU A 79 14.96 6.73 12.51
CA LEU A 79 13.99 7.26 11.57
C LEU A 79 14.05 8.78 11.65
N ARG A 80 14.58 9.43 10.61
CA ARG A 80 14.62 10.89 10.50
C ARG A 80 13.51 11.37 9.60
N LEU A 81 12.65 12.23 10.15
CA LEU A 81 11.57 12.90 9.45
C LEU A 81 11.81 14.41 9.45
N TRP A 82 11.06 15.13 8.62
CA TRP A 82 11.27 16.56 8.41
C TRP A 82 9.98 17.33 8.67
N ALA A 83 10.06 18.39 9.46
CA ALA A 83 8.99 19.36 9.61
C ALA A 83 9.36 20.66 8.92
N ALA A 84 8.42 21.24 8.20
CA ALA A 84 8.60 22.52 7.55
C ALA A 84 8.42 23.67 8.55
N LYS A 85 9.41 24.57 8.57
CA LYS A 85 9.44 25.77 9.40
C LYS A 85 9.62 27.00 8.51
N PRO A 86 9.11 28.18 8.87
CA PRO A 86 9.35 29.40 8.10
C PRO A 86 10.80 29.88 8.26
N THR A 87 11.30 30.61 7.28
CA THR A 87 12.59 31.31 7.37
C THR A 87 12.52 32.56 8.26
N VAL A 88 11.33 33.17 8.35
CA VAL A 88 11.04 34.29 9.23
C VAL A 88 10.14 33.81 10.35
N LEU A 89 10.63 33.91 11.59
CA LEU A 89 9.96 33.29 12.74
C LEU A 89 8.61 33.92 13.07
N PHE A 90 8.51 35.26 12.99
CA PHE A 90 7.29 35.97 13.38
C PHE A 90 7.33 37.43 12.91
N ASP A 91 6.26 37.93 12.31
CA ASP A 91 6.13 39.33 11.94
C ASP A 91 5.59 40.14 13.14
N LEU A 92 6.52 40.59 13.99
CA LEU A 92 6.21 41.39 15.17
C LEU A 92 5.56 42.74 14.82
N GLU A 93 5.87 43.31 13.68
CA GLU A 93 5.31 44.59 13.27
C GLU A 93 3.82 44.47 12.94
N SER A 94 3.44 43.48 12.16
CA SER A 94 2.04 43.17 11.88
C SER A 94 1.28 42.82 13.16
N PHE A 95 1.88 42.01 14.04
CA PHE A 95 1.30 41.67 15.34
C PHE A 95 1.00 42.92 16.18
N ASN A 96 1.96 43.83 16.31
CA ASN A 96 1.80 45.06 17.10
C ASN A 96 0.75 46.02 16.50
N ARG A 97 0.47 45.91 15.21
CA ARG A 97 -0.63 46.64 14.57
C ARG A 97 -1.99 45.99 14.73
N GLY A 98 -2.05 44.81 15.39
CA GLY A 98 -3.29 44.02 15.58
C GLY A 98 -3.64 43.11 14.39
N ASP A 99 -2.79 43.00 13.40
CA ASP A 99 -2.96 42.08 12.28
C ASP A 99 -2.33 40.73 12.59
N TYR A 100 -3.03 39.94 13.43
CA TYR A 100 -2.57 38.63 13.91
C TYR A 100 -2.54 37.57 12.81
N ILE A 101 -3.38 37.71 11.77
CA ILE A 101 -3.44 36.77 10.65
C ILE A 101 -2.18 36.89 9.81
N THR A 102 -1.83 38.11 9.38
CA THR A 102 -0.59 38.36 8.62
C THR A 102 0.64 37.99 9.45
N ALA A 103 0.66 38.29 10.73
CA ALA A 103 1.77 37.96 11.62
C ALA A 103 2.02 36.43 11.69
N SER A 104 0.98 35.60 11.62
CA SER A 104 1.05 34.14 11.72
C SER A 104 1.12 33.44 10.36
N ALA A 105 0.86 34.12 9.25
CA ALA A 105 0.76 33.52 7.93
C ALA A 105 2.02 32.76 7.49
N PRO A 106 3.27 33.26 7.70
CA PRO A 106 4.48 32.54 7.30
C PRO A 106 4.61 31.16 7.96
N GLU A 107 4.26 31.06 9.25
CA GLU A 107 4.29 29.79 9.98
C GLU A 107 3.20 28.83 9.47
N ALA A 108 1.98 29.31 9.26
CA ALA A 108 0.87 28.53 8.77
C ALA A 108 1.16 27.97 7.37
N LEU A 109 1.69 28.80 6.45
CA LEU A 109 2.03 28.40 5.09
C LEU A 109 3.16 27.36 5.08
N ALA A 110 4.25 27.59 5.81
CA ALA A 110 5.35 26.63 5.89
C ALA A 110 4.86 25.29 6.44
N ARG A 111 4.11 25.30 7.55
CA ARG A 111 3.55 24.07 8.15
C ARG A 111 2.67 23.25 7.21
N THR A 112 1.98 23.89 6.27
CA THR A 112 1.12 23.21 5.30
C THR A 112 1.89 22.12 4.53
N VAL A 113 3.16 22.36 4.20
CA VAL A 113 3.99 21.40 3.45
C VAL A 113 4.19 20.08 4.18
N SER A 114 4.26 20.06 5.51
CA SER A 114 4.52 18.84 6.27
C SER A 114 3.38 18.39 7.18
N ARG A 115 2.22 19.07 7.17
CA ARG A 115 1.14 18.84 8.14
C ARG A 115 0.28 17.63 7.84
N VAL A 116 -0.15 17.48 6.59
CA VAL A 116 -0.98 16.35 6.13
C VAL A 116 -0.37 15.83 4.83
N LEU A 117 -0.02 14.54 4.83
CA LEU A 117 0.53 13.87 3.66
C LEU A 117 -0.61 13.47 2.69
N TYR A 118 -0.34 13.49 1.39
CA TYR A 118 -1.30 13.18 0.33
C TYR A 118 -2.56 14.07 0.38
N PRO A 119 -2.42 15.38 0.19
CA PRO A 119 -3.57 16.25 0.03
C PRO A 119 -4.39 15.83 -1.19
N ASP A 120 -5.65 16.26 -1.22
CA ASP A 120 -6.48 16.11 -2.42
C ASP A 120 -5.82 16.84 -3.60
N ASP A 121 -5.50 16.11 -4.67
CA ASP A 121 -4.81 16.57 -5.87
C ASP A 121 -5.74 16.72 -7.09
N THR A 122 -7.04 16.82 -6.86
CA THR A 122 -8.02 17.14 -7.91
C THR A 122 -7.88 18.59 -8.41
N THR A 123 -7.31 19.48 -7.58
CA THR A 123 -7.04 20.88 -7.91
C THR A 123 -5.57 21.15 -8.19
N ASP A 124 -5.26 22.22 -8.92
CA ASP A 124 -3.86 22.62 -9.19
C ASP A 124 -3.10 22.99 -7.92
N GLN A 125 -3.77 23.58 -6.92
CA GLN A 125 -3.20 23.88 -5.62
C GLN A 125 -2.82 22.59 -4.85
N GLY A 126 -3.68 21.59 -4.91
CA GLY A 126 -3.41 20.29 -4.30
C GLY A 126 -2.25 19.56 -4.98
N LYS A 127 -2.19 19.61 -6.33
CA LYS A 127 -1.06 19.08 -7.11
C LYS A 127 0.26 19.80 -6.76
N GLU A 128 0.23 21.14 -6.69
CA GLU A 128 1.41 21.92 -6.30
C GLU A 128 1.90 21.56 -4.90
N LEU A 129 0.98 21.48 -3.93
CA LEU A 129 1.34 21.11 -2.57
C LEU A 129 1.96 19.71 -2.51
N ARG A 130 1.39 18.73 -3.23
CA ARG A 130 1.91 17.37 -3.30
C ARG A 130 3.31 17.33 -3.91
N LEU A 131 3.56 18.03 -5.02
CA LEU A 131 4.89 18.14 -5.62
C LEU A 131 5.90 18.80 -4.66
N LYS A 132 5.47 19.87 -3.94
CA LYS A 132 6.29 20.50 -2.91
C LYS A 132 6.62 19.55 -1.76
N GLN A 133 5.69 18.70 -1.32
CA GLN A 133 5.93 17.70 -0.29
C GLN A 133 6.99 16.69 -0.72
N GLU A 134 6.84 16.10 -1.91
CA GLU A 134 7.77 15.09 -2.44
C GLU A 134 9.19 15.66 -2.54
N TYR A 135 9.31 16.85 -3.10
CA TYR A 135 10.62 17.52 -3.20
C TYR A 135 11.19 17.91 -1.83
N PHE A 136 10.38 18.47 -0.94
CA PHE A 136 10.80 18.90 0.39
C PHE A 136 11.44 17.77 1.20
N PHE A 137 10.76 16.64 1.31
CA PHE A 137 11.26 15.49 2.07
C PHE A 137 12.50 14.87 1.42
N THR A 138 12.51 14.79 0.11
CA THR A 138 13.61 14.22 -0.66
C THR A 138 14.86 15.08 -0.58
N ALA A 139 14.73 16.39 -0.84
CA ALA A 139 15.86 17.33 -0.81
C ALA A 139 16.49 17.41 0.58
N ALA A 140 15.68 17.53 1.65
CA ALA A 140 16.17 17.56 3.01
C ALA A 140 16.97 16.26 3.36
N SER A 141 16.47 15.12 2.93
CA SER A 141 17.13 13.84 3.15
C SER A 141 18.46 13.73 2.41
N LEU A 142 18.52 14.19 1.17
CA LEU A 142 19.76 14.19 0.38
C LEU A 142 20.81 15.14 0.97
N HIS A 143 20.40 16.34 1.38
CA HIS A 143 21.31 17.26 2.07
C HIS A 143 21.90 16.63 3.34
N ASP A 144 21.10 15.92 4.12
CA ASP A 144 21.57 15.26 5.33
C ASP A 144 22.52 14.09 5.03
N ILE A 145 22.21 13.27 4.04
CA ILE A 145 23.09 12.17 3.59
C ILE A 145 24.46 12.73 3.20
N LEU A 146 24.49 13.75 2.36
CA LEU A 146 25.75 14.35 1.88
C LEU A 146 26.53 15.05 3.01
N ARG A 147 25.83 15.74 3.92
CA ARG A 147 26.47 16.35 5.10
C ARG A 147 27.15 15.29 5.97
N ARG A 148 26.45 14.22 6.28
CA ARG A 148 26.99 13.11 7.08
C ARG A 148 28.19 12.46 6.39
N PHE A 149 28.06 12.13 5.11
CA PHE A 149 29.12 11.55 4.30
C PHE A 149 30.38 12.40 4.31
N LYS A 150 30.26 13.72 4.12
CA LYS A 150 31.39 14.67 4.19
C LYS A 150 31.97 14.80 5.60
N SER A 151 31.13 14.75 6.64
CA SER A 151 31.59 14.84 8.04
C SER A 151 32.42 13.65 8.47
N GLU A 152 32.27 12.51 7.79
CA GLU A 152 33.10 11.30 7.97
C GLU A 152 34.44 11.37 7.19
N GLY A 153 34.69 12.47 6.47
CA GLY A 153 35.94 12.71 5.75
C GLY A 153 35.99 12.10 4.34
N HIS A 154 34.86 11.66 3.81
CA HIS A 154 34.80 11.06 2.47
C HIS A 154 34.75 12.11 1.35
N ASP A 155 35.34 11.78 0.19
CA ASP A 155 35.21 12.56 -1.05
C ASP A 155 33.92 12.19 -1.77
N LEU A 156 33.12 13.18 -2.18
CA LEU A 156 31.88 12.98 -2.91
C LEU A 156 32.04 12.22 -4.24
N ARG A 157 33.26 12.17 -4.81
CA ARG A 157 33.55 11.35 -5.99
C ARG A 157 33.42 9.85 -5.72
N ASN A 158 33.53 9.43 -4.45
CA ASN A 158 33.39 8.05 -4.02
C ASN A 158 32.02 7.79 -3.35
N LEU A 159 31.04 8.68 -3.59
CA LEU A 159 29.71 8.59 -2.94
C LEU A 159 29.06 7.22 -3.14
N SER A 160 29.07 6.71 -4.36
CA SER A 160 28.47 5.43 -4.72
C SER A 160 29.11 4.20 -4.07
N ASP A 161 30.35 4.32 -3.58
CA ASP A 161 31.03 3.23 -2.90
C ASP A 161 30.53 3.04 -1.45
N HIS A 162 29.84 4.04 -0.90
CA HIS A 162 29.44 4.09 0.50
C HIS A 162 27.94 4.34 0.72
N VAL A 163 27.22 4.83 -0.29
CA VAL A 163 25.84 5.28 -0.15
C VAL A 163 24.94 4.56 -1.15
N ALA A 164 23.94 3.86 -0.63
CA ALA A 164 22.84 3.30 -1.40
C ALA A 164 21.53 3.97 -0.96
N ILE A 165 20.75 4.48 -1.92
CA ILE A 165 19.50 5.18 -1.69
C ILE A 165 18.41 4.41 -2.44
N GLN A 166 17.41 3.89 -1.70
CA GLN A 166 16.29 3.17 -2.29
C GLN A 166 15.08 4.08 -2.45
N LEU A 167 14.66 4.30 -3.68
CA LEU A 167 13.42 5.01 -3.99
C LEU A 167 12.24 4.08 -3.79
N ASN A 168 11.33 4.48 -2.90
CA ASN A 168 10.12 3.74 -2.62
C ASN A 168 8.98 4.31 -3.47
N ASP A 169 8.72 3.69 -4.60
CA ASP A 169 7.85 4.14 -5.68
C ASP A 169 8.37 5.41 -6.40
N THR A 170 7.50 6.07 -7.16
CA THR A 170 7.83 7.28 -7.93
C THR A 170 7.84 8.56 -7.10
N HIS A 171 7.24 8.56 -5.91
CA HIS A 171 7.13 9.75 -5.06
C HIS A 171 8.47 10.42 -4.77
N PRO A 172 9.58 9.71 -4.48
CA PRO A 172 10.90 10.31 -4.31
C PRO A 172 11.74 10.34 -5.60
N ALA A 173 11.16 10.15 -6.80
CA ALA A 173 11.94 10.13 -8.06
C ALA A 173 12.71 11.42 -8.32
N ILE A 174 12.24 12.55 -7.76
CA ILE A 174 12.96 13.83 -7.79
C ILE A 174 14.34 13.76 -7.13
N ALA A 175 14.66 12.69 -6.39
CA ALA A 175 15.99 12.46 -5.82
C ALA A 175 17.08 12.40 -6.89
N GLY A 176 16.76 11.88 -8.08
CA GLY A 176 17.70 11.84 -9.20
C GLY A 176 18.19 13.24 -9.58
N PRO A 177 17.30 14.11 -10.10
CA PRO A 177 17.69 15.47 -10.48
C PRO A 177 18.13 16.35 -9.29
N GLU A 178 17.62 16.15 -8.08
CA GLU A 178 18.10 16.90 -6.91
C GLU A 178 19.52 16.52 -6.51
N LEU A 179 19.88 15.25 -6.50
CA LEU A 179 21.25 14.83 -6.22
C LEU A 179 22.22 15.38 -7.29
N VAL A 180 21.82 15.33 -8.57
CA VAL A 180 22.58 15.94 -9.66
C VAL A 180 22.73 17.46 -9.43
N ARG A 181 21.65 18.17 -9.07
CA ARG A 181 21.70 19.62 -8.78
C ARG A 181 22.69 19.94 -7.66
N ILE A 182 22.64 19.20 -6.57
CA ILE A 182 23.55 19.41 -5.43
C ILE A 182 25.01 19.19 -5.86
N LEU A 183 25.30 18.12 -6.59
CA LEU A 183 26.64 17.81 -7.06
C LEU A 183 27.15 18.88 -8.05
N VAL A 184 26.32 19.34 -8.99
CA VAL A 184 26.72 20.34 -9.99
C VAL A 184 26.74 21.75 -9.40
N ASP A 185 25.62 22.22 -8.88
CA ASP A 185 25.43 23.63 -8.53
C ASP A 185 26.15 24.01 -7.23
N ILE A 186 26.28 23.07 -6.26
CA ILE A 186 26.89 23.33 -4.95
C ILE A 186 28.34 22.82 -4.90
N HIS A 187 28.61 21.65 -5.49
CA HIS A 187 29.93 21.00 -5.38
C HIS A 187 30.77 21.06 -6.65
N GLY A 188 30.27 21.64 -7.73
CA GLY A 188 31.04 21.95 -8.93
C GLY A 188 31.39 20.73 -9.80
N PHE A 189 30.63 19.66 -9.72
CA PHE A 189 30.79 18.52 -10.63
C PHE A 189 30.37 18.92 -12.05
N ASP A 190 30.96 18.28 -13.04
CA ASP A 190 30.38 18.31 -14.37
C ASP A 190 29.07 17.49 -14.42
N MET A 191 28.17 17.85 -15.34
CA MET A 191 26.84 17.26 -15.44
C MET A 191 26.89 15.73 -15.66
N GLY A 192 27.80 15.26 -16.52
CA GLY A 192 27.91 13.84 -16.83
C GLY A 192 28.36 13.01 -15.62
N THR A 193 29.40 13.46 -14.92
CA THR A 193 29.87 12.81 -13.69
C THR A 193 28.79 12.84 -12.60
N ALA A 194 28.09 13.95 -12.43
CA ALA A 194 27.02 14.07 -11.45
C ALA A 194 25.88 13.08 -11.72
N ILE A 195 25.43 12.95 -12.97
CA ILE A 195 24.39 11.99 -13.38
C ILE A 195 24.86 10.56 -13.10
N THR A 196 26.07 10.18 -13.51
CA THR A 196 26.60 8.84 -13.32
C THR A 196 26.75 8.48 -11.83
N THR A 197 27.22 9.45 -11.01
CA THR A 197 27.33 9.26 -9.55
C THR A 197 25.95 9.07 -8.92
N ALA A 198 24.97 9.89 -9.29
CA ALA A 198 23.60 9.76 -8.79
C ALA A 198 22.96 8.41 -9.19
N GLN A 199 23.12 8.00 -10.44
CA GLN A 199 22.62 6.70 -10.90
C GLN A 199 23.21 5.53 -10.10
N ALA A 200 24.49 5.57 -9.81
CA ALA A 200 25.17 4.49 -9.05
C ALA A 200 24.70 4.41 -7.58
N CYS A 201 24.20 5.52 -7.01
CA CYS A 201 23.66 5.53 -5.65
C CYS A 201 22.20 5.10 -5.56
N LEU A 202 21.39 5.21 -6.64
CA LEU A 202 19.94 5.08 -6.61
C LEU A 202 19.47 3.70 -7.07
N GLY A 203 18.62 3.07 -6.27
CA GLY A 203 17.77 1.95 -6.65
C GLY A 203 16.29 2.39 -6.64
N TYR A 204 15.45 1.76 -7.45
CA TYR A 204 14.02 2.08 -7.55
C TYR A 204 13.16 0.84 -7.35
N THR A 205 12.24 0.89 -6.39
CA THR A 205 11.21 -0.13 -6.20
C THR A 205 9.91 0.36 -6.82
N ASN A 206 9.41 -0.34 -7.83
CA ASN A 206 8.09 -0.07 -8.41
C ASN A 206 7.01 -0.82 -7.61
N HIS A 207 5.90 -0.14 -7.30
CA HIS A 207 4.77 -0.69 -6.54
C HIS A 207 3.47 -0.73 -7.33
N THR A 208 3.45 -0.39 -8.61
CA THR A 208 2.22 -0.32 -9.40
C THR A 208 2.32 -0.94 -10.78
N LEU A 209 1.21 -1.54 -11.22
CA LEU A 209 1.00 -2.00 -12.61
C LEU A 209 -0.06 -1.17 -13.33
N LEU A 210 -0.62 -0.15 -12.67
CA LEU A 210 -1.59 0.74 -13.27
C LEU A 210 -0.82 1.91 -13.92
N PRO A 211 -0.76 2.04 -15.26
CA PRO A 211 -0.06 3.14 -15.91
C PRO A 211 -0.55 4.52 -15.45
N GLU A 212 -1.86 4.62 -15.21
CA GLU A 212 -2.51 5.82 -14.67
C GLU A 212 -2.13 6.16 -13.22
N ALA A 213 -1.57 5.21 -12.49
CA ALA A 213 -1.09 5.41 -11.12
C ALA A 213 0.42 5.73 -11.06
N LEU A 214 1.14 5.68 -12.20
CA LEU A 214 2.47 6.26 -12.31
C LEU A 214 2.32 7.78 -12.33
N GLU A 215 3.01 8.45 -11.44
CA GLU A 215 2.92 9.91 -11.32
C GLU A 215 3.41 10.60 -12.58
N ALA A 216 2.59 11.52 -13.05
CA ALA A 216 2.91 12.42 -14.15
C ALA A 216 2.48 13.84 -13.76
N TRP A 217 3.41 14.76 -13.72
CA TRP A 217 3.15 16.16 -13.36
C TRP A 217 2.92 17.01 -14.61
N PRO A 218 1.92 17.91 -14.60
CA PRO A 218 1.81 18.91 -15.66
C PRO A 218 3.11 19.69 -15.80
N GLU A 219 3.65 19.76 -17.00
CA GLU A 219 4.94 20.40 -17.31
C GLU A 219 5.00 21.86 -16.84
N HIS A 220 3.92 22.61 -17.06
CA HIS A 220 3.82 24.01 -16.63
C HIS A 220 3.86 24.18 -15.10
N LEU A 221 3.30 23.21 -14.36
CA LEU A 221 3.34 23.19 -12.89
C LEU A 221 4.74 22.83 -12.42
N PHE A 222 5.31 21.74 -12.97
CA PHE A 222 6.62 21.25 -12.58
C PHE A 222 7.72 22.29 -12.84
N SER A 223 7.75 22.87 -14.04
CA SER A 223 8.75 23.90 -14.43
C SER A 223 8.62 25.19 -13.63
N ARG A 224 7.41 25.55 -13.17
CA ARG A 224 7.18 26.71 -12.30
C ARG A 224 7.65 26.45 -10.87
N VAL A 225 7.39 25.26 -10.32
CA VAL A 225 7.75 24.92 -8.93
C VAL A 225 9.21 24.55 -8.78
N LEU A 226 9.78 23.86 -9.76
CA LEU A 226 11.14 23.30 -9.74
C LEU A 226 11.90 23.60 -11.06
N PRO A 227 12.12 24.87 -11.40
CA PRO A 227 12.67 25.26 -12.71
C PRO A 227 14.06 24.68 -12.99
N ARG A 228 14.93 24.59 -11.97
CA ARG A 228 16.27 24.03 -12.13
C ARG A 228 16.23 22.52 -12.35
N HIS A 229 15.37 21.81 -11.64
CA HIS A 229 15.19 20.36 -11.81
C HIS A 229 14.60 20.03 -13.18
N TYR A 230 13.70 20.85 -13.68
CA TYR A 230 13.16 20.72 -15.03
C TYR A 230 14.28 20.77 -16.10
N GLN A 231 15.23 21.70 -16.00
CA GLN A 231 16.41 21.75 -16.88
C GLN A 231 17.28 20.50 -16.75
N ILE A 232 17.54 20.04 -15.50
CA ILE A 232 18.36 18.84 -15.24
C ILE A 232 17.68 17.59 -15.80
N ILE A 233 16.35 17.48 -15.74
CA ILE A 233 15.62 16.38 -16.37
C ILE A 233 15.83 16.37 -17.89
N GLY A 234 15.88 17.54 -18.53
CA GLY A 234 16.27 17.66 -19.96
C GLY A 234 17.67 17.11 -20.24
N GLU A 235 18.65 17.41 -19.38
CA GLU A 235 20.01 16.86 -19.48
C GLU A 235 20.04 15.34 -19.26
N ILE A 236 19.26 14.82 -18.31
CA ILE A 236 19.11 13.37 -18.08
C ILE A 236 18.52 12.71 -19.31
N GLN A 237 17.45 13.27 -19.87
CA GLN A 237 16.84 12.79 -21.12
C GLN A 237 17.88 12.71 -22.24
N ALA A 238 18.64 13.78 -22.47
CA ALA A 238 19.60 13.86 -23.56
C ALA A 238 20.80 12.91 -23.40
N ARG A 239 21.26 12.67 -22.16
CA ARG A 239 22.49 11.92 -21.89
C ARG A 239 22.24 10.46 -21.54
N VAL A 240 21.09 10.11 -20.96
CA VAL A 240 20.79 8.75 -20.47
C VAL A 240 19.87 8.02 -21.42
N LEU A 241 18.75 8.61 -21.84
CA LEU A 241 17.74 7.94 -22.66
C LEU A 241 17.97 8.09 -24.17
N ALA A 242 18.16 9.29 -24.66
CA ALA A 242 18.27 9.54 -26.10
C ALA A 242 19.34 8.70 -26.83
N PRO A 243 20.48 8.33 -26.21
CA PRO A 243 21.46 7.48 -26.88
C PRO A 243 21.03 6.02 -27.10
N VAL A 244 20.04 5.50 -26.35
CA VAL A 244 19.68 4.08 -26.32
C VAL A 244 18.18 3.79 -26.45
N ALA A 245 17.34 4.81 -26.25
CA ALA A 245 15.88 4.75 -26.29
C ALA A 245 15.35 6.12 -26.75
N ASP A 246 15.57 6.45 -28.01
CA ASP A 246 15.27 7.77 -28.59
C ASP A 246 13.78 8.04 -28.80
N ASP A 247 12.95 7.03 -28.64
CA ASP A 247 11.48 7.06 -28.67
C ASP A 247 10.83 7.15 -27.27
N ILE A 248 11.63 7.20 -26.18
CA ILE A 248 11.13 7.27 -24.81
C ILE A 248 11.52 8.60 -24.17
N TYR A 249 10.52 9.33 -23.67
CA TYR A 249 10.70 10.67 -23.12
C TYR A 249 10.20 10.76 -21.69
N ILE A 250 11.00 11.42 -20.82
CA ILE A 250 10.60 11.80 -19.46
C ILE A 250 9.65 13.01 -19.54
N ILE A 251 9.95 13.96 -20.41
CA ILE A 251 9.09 15.13 -20.66
C ILE A 251 8.40 14.90 -22.01
N GLU A 252 7.09 14.69 -21.99
CA GLU A 252 6.33 14.39 -23.19
C GLU A 252 4.86 14.82 -23.07
N HIS A 253 4.30 15.34 -24.16
CA HIS A 253 2.89 15.75 -24.23
C HIS A 253 2.44 16.67 -23.08
N GLY A 254 3.30 17.61 -22.65
CA GLY A 254 3.00 18.56 -21.59
C GLY A 254 3.02 17.96 -20.18
N THR A 255 3.66 16.79 -20.00
CA THR A 255 3.81 16.10 -18.71
C THR A 255 5.25 15.70 -18.43
N VAL A 256 5.62 15.64 -17.16
CA VAL A 256 6.87 15.07 -16.64
C VAL A 256 6.54 13.70 -16.01
N LYS A 257 7.04 12.63 -16.61
CA LYS A 257 6.76 11.24 -16.23
C LYS A 257 7.76 10.77 -15.18
N MET A 258 7.29 10.59 -13.96
CA MET A 258 8.17 10.26 -12.82
C MET A 258 8.63 8.80 -12.83
N GLY A 259 7.88 7.90 -13.44
CA GLY A 259 8.29 6.49 -13.62
C GLY A 259 9.52 6.36 -14.52
N GLU A 260 9.51 7.01 -15.68
CA GLU A 260 10.62 7.07 -16.61
C GLU A 260 11.84 7.78 -16.00
N LEU A 261 11.62 8.84 -15.22
CA LEU A 261 12.68 9.53 -14.48
C LEU A 261 13.33 8.60 -13.45
N ALA A 262 12.53 7.92 -12.63
CA ALA A 262 13.03 6.98 -11.62
C ALA A 262 13.82 5.85 -12.27
N PHE A 263 13.32 5.30 -13.39
CA PHE A 263 14.00 4.26 -14.16
C PHE A 263 15.34 4.76 -14.72
N ALA A 264 15.36 5.95 -15.34
CA ALA A 264 16.56 6.53 -15.93
C ALA A 264 17.66 6.75 -14.89
N MET A 265 17.27 7.13 -13.67
CA MET A 265 18.20 7.50 -12.60
C MET A 265 18.55 6.36 -11.63
N ALA A 266 18.00 5.14 -11.79
CA ALA A 266 18.31 4.00 -10.94
C ALA A 266 19.17 2.96 -11.67
N HIS A 267 20.21 2.42 -11.00
CA HIS A 267 21.03 1.34 -11.55
C HIS A 267 20.31 -0.02 -11.50
N LYS A 268 19.39 -0.20 -10.53
CA LYS A 268 18.51 -1.36 -10.43
C LYS A 268 17.09 -0.92 -10.11
N ILE A 269 16.15 -1.61 -10.75
CA ILE A 269 14.72 -1.47 -10.53
C ILE A 269 14.18 -2.81 -10.08
N ASN A 270 13.38 -2.85 -9.03
CA ASN A 270 12.75 -4.11 -8.67
C ASN A 270 11.22 -4.01 -8.64
N GLY A 271 10.60 -5.08 -9.09
CA GLY A 271 9.24 -5.40 -8.73
C GLY A 271 9.18 -6.06 -7.35
N VAL A 272 7.96 -6.27 -6.84
CA VAL A 272 7.71 -6.71 -5.46
C VAL A 272 7.01 -8.07 -5.34
N SER A 273 6.85 -8.76 -6.45
CA SER A 273 6.51 -10.18 -6.59
C SER A 273 7.02 -10.69 -7.95
N ALA A 274 7.11 -12.00 -8.12
CA ALA A 274 7.57 -12.60 -9.38
C ALA A 274 6.69 -12.19 -10.57
N LEU A 275 5.37 -12.32 -10.43
CA LEU A 275 4.41 -11.90 -11.46
C LEU A 275 4.51 -10.39 -11.74
N HIS A 276 4.58 -9.56 -10.70
CA HIS A 276 4.71 -8.12 -10.85
C HIS A 276 5.97 -7.76 -11.64
N SER A 277 7.11 -8.33 -11.27
CA SER A 277 8.38 -8.06 -11.95
C SER A 277 8.35 -8.46 -13.43
N GLN A 278 7.65 -9.53 -13.77
CA GLN A 278 7.45 -9.96 -15.15
C GLN A 278 6.54 -8.97 -15.90
N LEU A 279 5.40 -8.61 -15.32
CA LEU A 279 4.47 -7.66 -15.94
C LEU A 279 5.07 -6.27 -16.13
N VAL A 280 5.90 -5.79 -15.19
CA VAL A 280 6.64 -4.53 -15.33
C VAL A 280 7.54 -4.54 -16.57
N LYS A 281 8.22 -5.67 -16.86
CA LYS A 281 9.05 -5.83 -18.06
C LYS A 281 8.23 -5.86 -19.35
N GLU A 282 7.03 -6.42 -19.29
CA GLU A 282 6.19 -6.66 -20.47
C GLU A 282 5.25 -5.49 -20.79
N THR A 283 4.93 -4.66 -19.78
CA THR A 283 3.91 -3.60 -19.92
C THR A 283 4.46 -2.23 -19.61
N VAL A 284 4.54 -1.87 -18.33
CA VAL A 284 4.82 -0.51 -17.84
C VAL A 284 6.15 0.04 -18.35
N PHE A 285 7.21 -0.78 -18.33
CA PHE A 285 8.55 -0.40 -18.75
C PHE A 285 9.08 -1.28 -19.89
N ALA A 286 8.20 -1.79 -20.76
CA ALA A 286 8.60 -2.67 -21.87
C ALA A 286 9.67 -2.05 -22.76
N GLY A 287 9.52 -0.79 -23.16
CA GLY A 287 10.49 -0.06 -23.97
C GLY A 287 11.81 0.15 -23.23
N LEU A 288 11.74 0.60 -21.98
CA LEU A 288 12.93 0.80 -21.14
C LEU A 288 13.65 -0.52 -20.80
N HIS A 289 12.90 -1.60 -20.61
CA HIS A 289 13.50 -2.93 -20.40
C HIS A 289 14.25 -3.42 -21.64
N LYS A 290 13.72 -3.14 -22.83
CA LYS A 290 14.41 -3.46 -24.09
C LYS A 290 15.74 -2.70 -24.22
N ALA A 291 15.76 -1.42 -23.82
CA ALA A 291 16.97 -0.59 -23.84
C ALA A 291 17.97 -0.95 -22.71
N PHE A 292 17.46 -1.38 -21.56
CA PHE A 292 18.25 -1.70 -20.37
C PHE A 292 17.83 -3.06 -19.77
N PRO A 293 18.16 -4.20 -20.43
CA PRO A 293 17.60 -5.52 -20.11
C PRO A 293 17.98 -6.04 -18.70
N ASP A 294 19.10 -5.58 -18.14
CA ASP A 294 19.65 -6.09 -16.87
C ASP A 294 19.23 -5.25 -15.64
N ARG A 295 18.43 -4.18 -15.84
CA ARG A 295 18.05 -3.30 -14.71
C ARG A 295 16.91 -3.83 -13.88
N ILE A 296 15.90 -4.51 -14.48
CA ILE A 296 14.71 -4.97 -13.75
C ILE A 296 14.95 -6.35 -13.14
N ILE A 297 14.82 -6.42 -11.82
CA ILE A 297 14.92 -7.66 -11.03
C ILE A 297 13.66 -7.85 -10.15
N ASN A 298 13.57 -8.97 -9.45
CA ASN A 298 12.52 -9.24 -8.48
C ASN A 298 13.06 -9.23 -7.05
N GLN A 299 12.34 -8.55 -6.15
CA GLN A 299 12.50 -8.67 -4.70
C GLN A 299 11.11 -8.81 -4.08
N THR A 300 10.62 -10.04 -4.00
CA THR A 300 9.30 -10.29 -3.42
C THR A 300 9.23 -9.77 -2.00
N ASN A 301 8.15 -9.05 -1.69
CA ASN A 301 7.91 -8.50 -0.36
C ASN A 301 7.90 -9.59 0.71
N GLY A 302 8.10 -9.17 1.94
CA GLY A 302 7.95 -9.95 3.14
C GLY A 302 7.43 -9.10 4.30
N VAL A 303 7.09 -9.75 5.39
CA VAL A 303 6.56 -9.13 6.59
C VAL A 303 7.42 -9.46 7.80
N THR A 304 7.46 -8.57 8.80
CA THR A 304 8.20 -8.87 10.03
C THR A 304 7.45 -9.89 10.88
N PRO A 305 8.08 -11.07 11.17
CA PRO A 305 7.45 -12.08 12.01
C PRO A 305 7.27 -11.61 13.46
N ARG A 306 8.15 -10.71 13.93
CA ARG A 306 8.11 -10.16 15.30
C ARG A 306 6.81 -9.45 15.61
N ARG A 307 6.32 -8.60 14.69
CA ARG A 307 5.01 -7.94 14.85
C ARG A 307 3.86 -8.84 14.42
N TRP A 308 3.92 -9.41 13.21
CA TRP A 308 2.76 -9.96 12.52
C TRP A 308 2.45 -11.43 12.83
N LEU A 309 3.26 -12.06 13.69
CA LEU A 309 2.98 -13.38 14.25
C LEU A 309 3.33 -13.40 15.75
N TYR A 310 4.61 -13.16 16.11
CA TYR A 310 5.07 -13.31 17.48
C TYR A 310 4.33 -12.41 18.48
N SER A 311 4.22 -11.11 18.20
CA SER A 311 3.63 -10.12 19.12
C SER A 311 2.11 -10.06 19.02
N CYS A 312 1.54 -10.07 17.81
CA CYS A 312 0.10 -9.90 17.63
C CYS A 312 -0.73 -11.17 17.91
N ASN A 313 -0.09 -12.36 17.93
CA ASN A 313 -0.77 -13.65 18.17
C ASN A 313 -0.06 -14.48 19.25
N PRO A 314 -0.09 -14.05 20.52
CA PRO A 314 0.62 -14.76 21.60
C PRO A 314 0.13 -16.20 21.79
N ALA A 315 -1.14 -16.49 21.53
CA ALA A 315 -1.69 -17.85 21.66
C ALA A 315 -1.05 -18.81 20.64
N LEU A 316 -0.98 -18.42 19.35
CA LEU A 316 -0.35 -19.23 18.32
C LEU A 316 1.17 -19.27 18.48
N SER A 317 1.80 -18.15 18.84
CA SER A 317 3.25 -18.07 19.09
C SER A 317 3.69 -18.95 20.24
N GLY A 318 2.88 -19.05 21.31
CA GLY A 318 3.10 -19.97 22.42
C GLY A 318 3.09 -21.41 21.94
N LEU A 319 2.08 -21.82 21.18
CA LEU A 319 1.99 -23.16 20.60
C LEU A 319 3.20 -23.48 19.70
N ILE A 320 3.61 -22.55 18.83
CA ILE A 320 4.77 -22.73 17.96
C ILE A 320 6.05 -22.89 18.80
N ASN A 321 6.25 -22.04 19.82
CA ASN A 321 7.41 -22.11 20.72
C ASN A 321 7.48 -23.47 21.45
N ASP A 322 6.34 -23.98 21.93
CA ASP A 322 6.27 -25.27 22.62
C ASP A 322 6.54 -26.45 21.67
N THR A 323 6.22 -26.27 20.37
CA THR A 323 6.34 -27.35 19.37
C THR A 323 7.74 -27.41 18.74
N ILE A 324 8.29 -26.26 18.30
CA ILE A 324 9.54 -26.20 17.52
C ILE A 324 10.61 -25.28 18.14
N GLY A 325 10.38 -24.73 19.34
CA GLY A 325 11.29 -23.76 19.97
C GLY A 325 11.10 -22.36 19.42
N THR A 326 11.96 -21.42 19.86
CA THR A 326 11.82 -19.97 19.58
C THR A 326 12.63 -19.47 18.37
N GLY A 327 13.42 -20.33 17.73
CA GLY A 327 14.34 -19.95 16.64
C GLY A 327 13.66 -19.35 15.42
N TRP A 328 12.40 -19.69 15.19
CA TRP A 328 11.60 -19.16 14.07
C TRP A 328 11.41 -17.63 14.10
N VAL A 329 11.54 -17.01 15.26
CA VAL A 329 11.40 -15.55 15.40
C VAL A 329 12.53 -14.80 14.69
N ASP A 330 13.72 -15.40 14.67
CA ASP A 330 14.91 -14.90 13.99
C ASP A 330 15.08 -15.51 12.58
N ASP A 331 14.53 -16.70 12.34
CA ASP A 331 14.58 -17.41 11.08
C ASP A 331 13.19 -18.02 10.76
N LEU A 332 12.35 -17.24 10.08
CA LEU A 332 10.94 -17.59 9.85
C LEU A 332 10.77 -18.89 9.04
N GLU A 333 11.75 -19.29 8.24
CA GLU A 333 11.68 -20.55 7.48
C GLU A 333 11.64 -21.80 8.36
N GLN A 334 12.04 -21.70 9.64
CA GLN A 334 11.88 -22.77 10.61
C GLN A 334 10.41 -23.17 10.88
N LEU A 335 9.43 -22.31 10.54
CA LEU A 335 8.02 -22.67 10.62
C LEU A 335 7.69 -23.93 9.82
N GLN A 336 8.46 -24.27 8.78
CA GLN A 336 8.29 -25.52 8.04
C GLN A 336 8.35 -26.78 8.92
N TRP A 337 9.05 -26.72 10.07
CA TRP A 337 9.12 -27.85 10.99
C TRP A 337 7.76 -28.21 11.62
N LEU A 338 6.79 -27.30 11.61
CA LEU A 338 5.42 -27.58 12.02
C LEU A 338 4.72 -28.61 11.11
N GLU A 339 5.19 -28.79 9.87
CA GLU A 339 4.59 -29.77 8.94
C GLU A 339 4.58 -31.19 9.50
N SER A 340 5.58 -31.55 10.31
CA SER A 340 5.61 -32.88 10.95
C SER A 340 4.55 -33.08 12.03
N HIS A 341 3.85 -32.03 12.46
CA HIS A 341 2.83 -32.04 13.52
C HIS A 341 1.40 -31.88 13.00
N VAL A 342 1.19 -31.62 11.68
CA VAL A 342 -0.16 -31.33 11.14
C VAL A 342 -1.07 -32.56 11.05
N ASP A 343 -0.57 -33.73 11.37
CA ASP A 343 -1.36 -34.99 11.53
C ASP A 343 -1.56 -35.38 13.01
N ASP A 344 -1.00 -34.60 13.94
CA ASP A 344 -1.21 -34.76 15.38
C ASP A 344 -2.50 -34.06 15.82
N ALA A 345 -3.47 -34.83 16.30
CA ALA A 345 -4.76 -34.32 16.77
C ALA A 345 -4.63 -33.37 17.97
N ALA A 346 -3.62 -33.54 18.84
CA ALA A 346 -3.40 -32.66 19.98
C ALA A 346 -2.87 -31.30 19.51
N PHE A 347 -1.93 -31.27 18.56
CA PHE A 347 -1.44 -30.05 17.94
C PHE A 347 -2.56 -29.31 17.21
N LEU A 348 -3.34 -29.99 16.37
CA LEU A 348 -4.47 -29.37 15.65
C LEU A 348 -5.53 -28.85 16.62
N GLY A 349 -5.82 -29.58 17.71
CA GLY A 349 -6.73 -29.09 18.75
C GLY A 349 -6.25 -27.81 19.42
N ALA A 350 -4.96 -27.73 19.75
CA ALA A 350 -4.34 -26.52 20.31
C ALA A 350 -4.32 -25.35 19.30
N PHE A 351 -4.07 -25.62 18.01
CA PHE A 351 -4.11 -24.63 16.94
C PHE A 351 -5.53 -24.03 16.78
N GLY A 352 -6.55 -24.87 16.75
CA GLY A 352 -7.95 -24.44 16.73
C GLY A 352 -8.35 -23.62 17.97
N ALA A 353 -7.87 -24.03 19.16
CA ALA A 353 -8.10 -23.28 20.40
C ALA A 353 -7.46 -21.88 20.37
N ALA A 354 -6.22 -21.75 19.86
CA ALA A 354 -5.57 -20.46 19.67
C ALA A 354 -6.36 -19.55 18.70
N LYS A 355 -6.85 -20.09 17.59
CA LYS A 355 -7.71 -19.36 16.64
C LYS A 355 -8.99 -18.87 17.33
N ARG A 356 -9.68 -19.75 18.05
CA ARG A 356 -10.90 -19.41 18.76
C ARG A 356 -10.69 -18.30 19.81
N ALA A 357 -9.57 -18.34 20.54
CA ALA A 357 -9.21 -17.31 21.50
C ALA A 357 -9.05 -15.93 20.83
N ASN A 358 -8.41 -15.87 19.64
CA ASN A 358 -8.27 -14.64 18.88
C ASN A 358 -9.61 -14.11 18.36
N LYS A 359 -10.54 -14.99 17.96
CA LYS A 359 -11.89 -14.59 17.53
C LYS A 359 -12.71 -14.00 18.69
N LEU A 360 -12.59 -14.57 19.88
CA LEU A 360 -13.18 -13.99 21.10
C LEU A 360 -12.58 -12.63 21.42
N ALA A 361 -11.26 -12.50 21.38
CA ALA A 361 -10.58 -11.23 21.63
C ALA A 361 -11.00 -10.15 20.62
N MET A 362 -11.18 -10.48 19.35
CA MET A 362 -11.70 -9.56 18.34
C MET A 362 -13.16 -9.17 18.64
N SER A 363 -14.01 -10.11 19.04
CA SER A 363 -15.40 -9.82 19.42
C SER A 363 -15.46 -8.86 20.59
N ASP A 364 -14.69 -9.12 21.67
CA ASP A 364 -14.61 -8.26 22.84
C ASP A 364 -14.07 -6.85 22.49
N TRP A 365 -13.08 -6.81 21.60
CA TRP A 365 -12.54 -5.55 21.09
C TRP A 365 -13.58 -4.71 20.35
N LEU A 366 -14.45 -5.35 19.53
CA LEU A 366 -15.56 -4.69 18.83
C LEU A 366 -16.61 -4.19 19.80
N VAL A 367 -17.03 -5.02 20.77
CA VAL A 367 -18.00 -4.64 21.80
C VAL A 367 -17.50 -3.44 22.61
N GLY A 368 -16.21 -3.42 22.97
CA GLY A 368 -15.58 -2.29 23.65
C GLY A 368 -15.62 -0.97 22.85
N ARG A 369 -15.95 -1.02 21.56
CA ARG A 369 -16.13 0.13 20.65
C ARG A 369 -17.58 0.38 20.25
N GLY A 370 -18.52 -0.25 20.91
CA GLY A 370 -19.95 -0.10 20.65
C GLY A 370 -20.49 -0.98 19.50
N GLY A 371 -19.67 -1.91 18.99
CA GLY A 371 -20.11 -2.91 18.02
C GLY A 371 -20.86 -4.07 18.67
N ALA A 372 -21.48 -4.92 17.85
CA ALA A 372 -22.14 -6.13 18.29
C ALA A 372 -21.12 -7.25 18.58
N ALA A 373 -21.46 -8.13 19.53
CA ALA A 373 -20.71 -9.36 19.76
C ALA A 373 -20.79 -10.28 18.53
N LEU A 374 -19.69 -10.94 18.22
CA LEU A 374 -19.60 -11.89 17.11
C LEU A 374 -19.68 -13.33 17.60
N ASN A 375 -20.26 -14.21 16.78
CA ASN A 375 -20.24 -15.63 17.04
C ASN A 375 -18.84 -16.21 16.75
N PRO A 376 -18.07 -16.68 17.73
CA PRO A 376 -16.72 -17.19 17.50
C PRO A 376 -16.69 -18.53 16.73
N GLU A 377 -17.83 -19.22 16.61
CA GLU A 377 -17.95 -20.44 15.82
C GLU A 377 -18.25 -20.16 14.33
N ALA A 378 -18.66 -18.94 13.98
CA ALA A 378 -18.83 -18.52 12.60
C ALA A 378 -17.47 -18.35 11.91
N MET A 379 -17.39 -18.55 10.60
CA MET A 379 -16.19 -18.25 9.82
C MET A 379 -15.95 -16.73 9.80
N PHE A 380 -14.78 -16.27 10.22
CA PHE A 380 -14.37 -14.88 10.08
C PHE A 380 -13.68 -14.69 8.73
N ASP A 381 -14.44 -14.17 7.78
CA ASP A 381 -14.06 -13.91 6.40
C ASP A 381 -13.65 -12.45 6.26
N ILE A 382 -12.35 -12.19 6.06
CA ILE A 382 -11.74 -10.88 6.33
C ILE A 382 -11.10 -10.28 5.08
N GLN A 383 -11.57 -9.08 4.70
CA GLN A 383 -10.99 -8.21 3.67
C GLN A 383 -10.59 -6.86 4.26
N ILE A 384 -9.36 -6.75 4.73
CA ILE A 384 -8.81 -5.56 5.39
C ILE A 384 -7.66 -4.98 4.57
N LYS A 385 -7.96 -3.99 3.77
CA LYS A 385 -7.04 -3.31 2.87
C LYS A 385 -7.64 -1.98 2.39
N ARG A 386 -6.81 -1.08 1.86
CA ARG A 386 -7.27 0.18 1.25
C ARG A 386 -8.46 -0.09 0.32
N ILE A 387 -9.51 0.71 0.39
CA ILE A 387 -10.66 0.56 -0.49
C ILE A 387 -10.30 1.10 -1.87
N HIS A 388 -10.42 0.26 -2.88
CA HIS A 388 -10.10 0.58 -4.26
C HIS A 388 -10.82 -0.40 -5.20
N GLU A 389 -11.27 0.09 -6.36
CA GLU A 389 -12.01 -0.73 -7.33
C GLU A 389 -11.25 -2.02 -7.72
N TYR A 390 -9.92 -1.94 -7.97
CA TYR A 390 -9.14 -3.13 -8.36
C TYR A 390 -9.01 -4.19 -7.26
N LYS A 391 -9.17 -3.81 -5.98
CA LYS A 391 -9.16 -4.75 -4.83
C LYS A 391 -10.49 -5.47 -4.65
N ARG A 392 -11.49 -5.01 -5.36
CA ARG A 392 -12.82 -5.61 -5.57
C ARG A 392 -13.64 -5.85 -4.29
N GLN A 393 -13.52 -4.95 -3.29
CA GLN A 393 -14.47 -4.96 -2.17
C GLN A 393 -15.92 -4.90 -2.67
N PHE A 394 -16.13 -4.24 -3.82
CA PHE A 394 -17.42 -4.23 -4.49
C PHE A 394 -17.91 -5.65 -4.86
N MET A 395 -17.04 -6.50 -5.43
CA MET A 395 -17.40 -7.89 -5.73
C MET A 395 -17.74 -8.69 -4.45
N ASN A 396 -16.99 -8.49 -3.37
CA ASN A 396 -17.25 -9.16 -2.09
C ASN A 396 -18.61 -8.77 -1.51
N ILE A 397 -18.98 -7.48 -1.54
CA ILE A 397 -20.30 -7.07 -1.03
C ILE A 397 -21.45 -7.52 -1.94
N LEU A 398 -21.26 -7.59 -3.26
CA LEU A 398 -22.24 -8.17 -4.18
C LEU A 398 -22.44 -9.68 -3.90
N GLU A 399 -21.36 -10.42 -3.67
CA GLU A 399 -21.43 -11.84 -3.23
C GLU A 399 -22.19 -11.97 -1.92
N THR A 400 -21.90 -11.10 -0.97
CA THR A 400 -22.59 -11.07 0.33
C THR A 400 -24.10 -10.89 0.18
N ILE A 401 -24.54 -10.00 -0.71
CA ILE A 401 -25.98 -9.79 -1.02
C ILE A 401 -26.56 -11.05 -1.70
N ALA A 402 -25.83 -11.66 -2.63
CA ALA A 402 -26.28 -12.88 -3.29
C ALA A 402 -26.44 -14.02 -2.29
N HIS A 403 -25.49 -14.19 -1.38
CA HIS A 403 -25.55 -15.18 -0.31
C HIS A 403 -26.71 -14.91 0.66
N TRP A 404 -26.94 -13.66 1.05
CA TRP A 404 -28.11 -13.25 1.83
C TRP A 404 -29.41 -13.62 1.15
N ASN A 405 -29.53 -13.43 -0.17
CA ASN A 405 -30.70 -13.83 -0.94
C ASN A 405 -30.94 -15.35 -0.89
N GLU A 406 -29.89 -16.15 -1.07
CA GLU A 406 -30.01 -17.63 -1.05
C GLU A 406 -30.38 -18.17 0.34
N ILE A 407 -29.86 -17.57 1.42
CA ILE A 407 -30.27 -17.93 2.79
C ILE A 407 -31.75 -17.62 2.98
N ARG A 408 -32.25 -16.49 2.49
CA ARG A 408 -33.66 -16.13 2.59
C ARG A 408 -34.58 -17.06 1.78
N ASP A 409 -34.11 -17.47 0.62
CA ASP A 409 -34.87 -18.38 -0.25
C ASP A 409 -34.91 -19.82 0.34
N ASN A 410 -33.88 -20.21 1.09
CA ASN A 410 -33.72 -21.54 1.69
C ASN A 410 -33.27 -21.47 3.16
N PRO A 411 -34.08 -20.90 4.07
CA PRO A 411 -33.65 -20.60 5.44
C PRO A 411 -33.36 -21.84 6.31
N THR A 412 -33.80 -23.00 5.90
CA THR A 412 -33.59 -24.28 6.63
C THR A 412 -32.42 -25.10 6.11
N ALA A 413 -31.72 -24.61 5.07
CA ALA A 413 -30.54 -25.30 4.57
C ALA A 413 -29.38 -25.25 5.61
N ASN A 414 -28.44 -26.17 5.48
CA ASN A 414 -27.28 -26.21 6.38
C ASN A 414 -26.23 -25.17 5.99
N TRP A 415 -26.51 -23.89 6.30
CA TRP A 415 -25.62 -22.79 6.02
C TRP A 415 -24.44 -22.75 7.01
N THR A 416 -23.25 -22.42 6.52
CA THR A 416 -22.08 -22.14 7.36
C THR A 416 -22.22 -20.72 7.94
N PRO A 417 -22.28 -20.56 9.28
CA PRO A 417 -22.28 -19.23 9.87
C PRO A 417 -21.04 -18.44 9.47
N ARG A 418 -21.22 -17.18 9.05
CA ARG A 418 -20.16 -16.33 8.52
C ARG A 418 -20.24 -14.91 9.04
N VAL A 419 -19.09 -14.35 9.38
CA VAL A 419 -18.90 -12.93 9.66
C VAL A 419 -18.02 -12.35 8.56
N LYS A 420 -18.58 -11.53 7.69
CA LYS A 420 -17.84 -10.75 6.69
C LYS A 420 -17.27 -9.50 7.35
N VAL A 421 -15.96 -9.39 7.36
CA VAL A 421 -15.26 -8.26 7.99
C VAL A 421 -14.56 -7.44 6.92
N PHE A 422 -15.03 -6.22 6.73
CA PHE A 422 -14.38 -5.22 5.88
C PHE A 422 -13.57 -4.27 6.74
N GLY A 423 -12.49 -3.74 6.21
CA GLY A 423 -11.70 -2.69 6.87
C GLY A 423 -10.77 -2.01 5.87
N GLY A 424 -10.71 -0.69 5.94
CA GLY A 424 -9.87 0.10 5.06
C GLY A 424 -10.38 1.52 4.89
N LYS A 425 -9.53 2.38 4.34
CA LYS A 425 -9.83 3.77 4.02
C LYS A 425 -9.83 3.96 2.51
N ALA A 426 -10.72 4.81 1.99
CA ALA A 426 -10.65 5.33 0.63
C ALA A 426 -9.81 6.61 0.60
N ALA A 427 -9.11 6.88 -0.50
CA ALA A 427 -8.49 8.18 -0.69
C ALA A 427 -9.56 9.29 -0.65
N PRO A 428 -9.28 10.48 -0.07
CA PRO A 428 -10.29 11.53 0.13
C PRO A 428 -11.05 11.94 -1.13
N GLY A 429 -10.36 12.06 -2.27
CA GLY A 429 -10.95 12.42 -3.57
C GLY A 429 -11.56 11.24 -4.35
N TYR A 430 -11.49 10.01 -3.84
CA TYR A 430 -11.93 8.82 -4.59
C TYR A 430 -13.42 8.50 -4.36
N ALA A 431 -14.29 9.18 -5.07
CA ALA A 431 -15.75 9.10 -4.91
C ALA A 431 -16.28 7.66 -5.02
N VAL A 432 -15.89 6.91 -6.06
CA VAL A 432 -16.34 5.53 -6.28
C VAL A 432 -15.99 4.61 -5.10
N ALA A 433 -14.79 4.75 -4.54
CA ALA A 433 -14.39 3.97 -3.37
C ALA A 433 -15.20 4.36 -2.12
N LYS A 434 -15.59 5.64 -1.97
CA LYS A 434 -16.48 6.10 -0.89
C LYS A 434 -17.90 5.56 -1.05
N ASP A 435 -18.40 5.44 -2.29
CA ASP A 435 -19.70 4.81 -2.58
C ASP A 435 -19.68 3.31 -2.25
N ILE A 436 -18.57 2.62 -2.50
CA ILE A 436 -18.38 1.21 -2.09
C ILE A 436 -18.42 1.09 -0.55
N ILE A 437 -17.76 1.97 0.18
CA ILE A 437 -17.83 2.01 1.65
C ILE A 437 -19.26 2.18 2.13
N ARG A 438 -19.98 3.14 1.53
CA ARG A 438 -21.39 3.38 1.86
C ARG A 438 -22.25 2.16 1.60
N LEU A 439 -22.08 1.52 0.45
CA LEU A 439 -22.80 0.30 0.11
C LEU A 439 -22.56 -0.81 1.14
N ILE A 440 -21.32 -1.03 1.56
CA ILE A 440 -20.99 -2.03 2.58
C ILE A 440 -21.73 -1.74 3.88
N ASN A 441 -21.73 -0.49 4.34
CA ASN A 441 -22.42 -0.09 5.57
C ASN A 441 -23.94 -0.19 5.46
N ASP A 442 -24.54 0.20 4.34
CA ASP A 442 -25.99 0.11 4.09
C ASP A 442 -26.45 -1.35 4.00
N VAL A 443 -25.66 -2.21 3.36
CA VAL A 443 -25.92 -3.67 3.31
C VAL A 443 -25.77 -4.27 4.71
N ALA A 444 -24.75 -3.89 5.48
CA ALA A 444 -24.58 -4.34 6.85
C ALA A 444 -25.79 -3.96 7.73
N ALA A 445 -26.26 -2.73 7.61
CA ALA A 445 -27.43 -2.25 8.34
C ALA A 445 -28.71 -3.06 8.01
N THR A 446 -28.82 -3.56 6.78
CA THR A 446 -29.96 -4.39 6.32
C THR A 446 -29.83 -5.85 6.79
N ILE A 447 -28.66 -6.46 6.56
CA ILE A 447 -28.44 -7.89 6.82
C ILE A 447 -28.41 -8.19 8.32
N ASN A 448 -27.73 -7.37 9.11
CA ASN A 448 -27.54 -7.64 10.55
C ASN A 448 -28.81 -7.57 11.39
N ILE A 449 -29.88 -6.97 10.86
CA ILE A 449 -31.19 -6.92 11.54
C ILE A 449 -32.21 -7.90 10.97
N ASP A 450 -31.91 -8.55 9.84
CA ASP A 450 -32.84 -9.50 9.20
C ASP A 450 -33.02 -10.75 10.07
N PRO A 451 -34.22 -11.01 10.59
CA PRO A 451 -34.45 -12.14 11.50
C PRO A 451 -34.23 -13.52 10.86
N VAL A 452 -34.22 -13.60 9.52
CA VAL A 452 -33.98 -14.86 8.78
C VAL A 452 -32.50 -15.19 8.69
N THR A 453 -31.65 -14.17 8.57
CA THR A 453 -30.24 -14.37 8.19
C THR A 453 -29.22 -13.95 9.25
N ARG A 454 -29.57 -13.09 10.20
CA ARG A 454 -28.63 -12.48 11.18
C ARG A 454 -27.85 -13.47 12.04
N ASP A 455 -28.37 -14.68 12.25
CA ASP A 455 -27.71 -15.71 13.02
C ASP A 455 -26.73 -16.56 12.18
N VAL A 456 -26.78 -16.39 10.85
CA VAL A 456 -25.98 -17.10 9.86
C VAL A 456 -25.00 -16.18 9.15
N LEU A 457 -25.40 -14.95 8.87
CA LEU A 457 -24.58 -13.99 8.12
C LEU A 457 -24.59 -12.63 8.82
N GLN A 458 -23.38 -12.16 9.16
CA GLN A 458 -23.16 -10.84 9.72
C GLN A 458 -22.14 -10.08 8.87
N VAL A 459 -22.28 -8.77 8.79
CA VAL A 459 -21.34 -7.88 8.08
C VAL A 459 -20.84 -6.83 9.07
N VAL A 460 -19.52 -6.69 9.15
CA VAL A 460 -18.85 -5.77 10.09
C VAL A 460 -17.85 -4.91 9.35
N TYR A 461 -17.89 -3.60 9.58
CA TYR A 461 -16.91 -2.66 9.05
C TYR A 461 -16.47 -1.69 10.16
N PRO A 462 -15.45 -2.02 10.95
CA PRO A 462 -14.91 -1.08 11.93
C PRO A 462 -14.28 0.13 11.22
N GLU A 463 -14.64 1.33 11.66
CA GLU A 463 -14.07 2.56 11.10
C GLU A 463 -12.60 2.77 11.52
N ASN A 464 -11.89 3.55 10.71
CA ASN A 464 -10.52 3.98 10.96
C ASN A 464 -9.49 2.85 11.02
N TYR A 465 -9.52 1.92 10.04
CA TYR A 465 -8.54 0.84 9.93
C TYR A 465 -7.10 1.37 10.01
N ASN A 466 -6.31 0.80 10.90
CA ASN A 466 -4.93 1.16 11.18
C ASN A 466 -4.12 -0.06 11.66
N VAL A 467 -2.83 0.14 11.93
CA VAL A 467 -1.91 -0.95 12.34
C VAL A 467 -2.36 -1.65 13.63
N SER A 468 -2.80 -0.90 14.64
CA SER A 468 -3.25 -1.49 15.92
C SER A 468 -4.52 -2.33 15.74
N MET A 469 -5.44 -1.89 14.88
CA MET A 469 -6.61 -2.68 14.50
C MET A 469 -6.20 -3.95 13.75
N ALA A 470 -5.24 -3.85 12.84
CA ALA A 470 -4.74 -5.00 12.08
C ALA A 470 -4.17 -6.10 13.01
N GLU A 471 -3.51 -5.72 14.11
CA GLU A 471 -2.97 -6.66 15.10
C GLU A 471 -4.05 -7.48 15.82
N VAL A 472 -5.30 -6.99 15.84
CA VAL A 472 -6.46 -7.70 16.39
C VAL A 472 -7.17 -8.52 15.32
N LEU A 473 -7.38 -7.95 14.12
CA LEU A 473 -8.17 -8.58 13.06
C LEU A 473 -7.44 -9.74 12.40
N ILE A 474 -6.13 -9.62 12.17
CA ILE A 474 -5.33 -10.62 11.45
C ILE A 474 -5.30 -11.98 12.19
N PRO A 475 -5.00 -12.05 13.50
CA PRO A 475 -5.03 -13.33 14.22
C PRO A 475 -6.39 -14.03 14.26
N ALA A 476 -7.48 -13.23 14.21
CA ALA A 476 -8.86 -13.73 14.27
C ALA A 476 -9.39 -14.26 12.92
N ALA A 477 -8.71 -13.97 11.81
CA ALA A 477 -9.18 -14.37 10.49
C ALA A 477 -9.18 -15.89 10.30
N ASP A 478 -10.29 -16.42 9.79
CA ASP A 478 -10.37 -17.78 9.28
C ASP A 478 -10.08 -17.83 7.78
N LEU A 479 -10.59 -16.85 7.01
CA LEU A 479 -10.42 -16.75 5.56
C LEU A 479 -9.81 -15.40 5.19
N SER A 480 -8.84 -15.41 4.30
CA SER A 480 -8.11 -14.25 3.78
C SER A 480 -8.59 -13.89 2.38
N GLU A 481 -9.25 -12.73 2.23
CA GLU A 481 -9.77 -12.23 0.95
C GLU A 481 -8.70 -11.48 0.15
N GLN A 482 -8.19 -12.11 -0.91
CA GLN A 482 -7.14 -11.58 -1.79
C GLN A 482 -7.60 -11.60 -3.25
N ILE A 483 -8.70 -10.89 -3.50
CA ILE A 483 -9.55 -11.00 -4.67
C ILE A 483 -9.35 -9.90 -5.71
N SER A 484 -8.18 -9.27 -5.76
CA SER A 484 -7.86 -8.24 -6.76
C SER A 484 -8.06 -8.76 -8.19
N THR A 485 -8.37 -7.86 -9.12
CA THR A 485 -8.33 -8.18 -10.54
C THR A 485 -6.93 -8.60 -10.93
N ALA A 486 -6.77 -9.77 -11.53
CA ALA A 486 -5.44 -10.31 -11.86
C ALA A 486 -4.62 -9.33 -12.73
N GLY A 487 -3.35 -9.16 -12.38
CA GLY A 487 -2.44 -8.21 -13.00
C GLY A 487 -2.57 -6.78 -12.48
N LYS A 488 -3.19 -6.55 -11.31
CA LYS A 488 -3.37 -5.20 -10.73
C LYS A 488 -2.72 -5.01 -9.36
N GLU A 489 -2.71 -6.02 -8.50
CA GLU A 489 -1.99 -5.97 -7.22
C GLU A 489 -0.52 -6.33 -7.45
N ALA A 490 0.39 -5.43 -7.16
CA ALA A 490 1.82 -5.67 -7.35
C ALA A 490 2.35 -6.82 -6.45
N SER A 491 1.91 -6.88 -5.22
CA SER A 491 2.29 -7.93 -4.26
C SER A 491 1.16 -8.20 -3.27
N GLY A 492 0.73 -7.19 -2.54
CA GLY A 492 0.06 -7.36 -1.26
C GLY A 492 1.03 -7.81 -0.17
N THR A 493 0.69 -7.50 1.08
CA THR A 493 1.37 -8.02 2.28
C THR A 493 0.37 -8.51 3.32
N GLY A 494 -0.90 -8.11 3.19
CA GLY A 494 -2.00 -8.64 3.99
C GLY A 494 -2.16 -10.15 3.81
N ASN A 495 -2.01 -10.64 2.59
CA ASN A 495 -2.02 -12.05 2.25
C ASN A 495 -0.98 -12.87 3.04
N MET A 496 0.25 -12.36 3.17
CA MET A 496 1.33 -12.99 3.95
C MET A 496 1.01 -12.98 5.45
N LYS A 497 0.54 -11.84 5.98
CA LYS A 497 0.19 -11.68 7.41
C LYS A 497 -0.95 -12.60 7.83
N LEU A 498 -2.02 -12.65 7.03
CA LEU A 498 -3.19 -13.47 7.28
C LEU A 498 -2.84 -14.97 7.19
N GLY A 499 -2.10 -15.38 6.16
CA GLY A 499 -1.66 -16.75 5.98
C GLY A 499 -0.74 -17.25 7.10
N LEU A 500 0.24 -16.44 7.53
CA LEU A 500 1.10 -16.72 8.69
C LEU A 500 0.29 -16.94 9.98
N ASN A 501 -0.86 -16.29 10.11
CA ASN A 501 -1.78 -16.46 11.23
C ASN A 501 -2.82 -17.55 11.00
N GLY A 502 -2.60 -18.43 10.03
CA GLY A 502 -3.47 -19.59 9.79
C GLY A 502 -4.82 -19.24 9.14
N ALA A 503 -4.84 -18.29 8.24
CA ALA A 503 -6.00 -18.01 7.40
C ALA A 503 -5.70 -18.42 5.95
N PRO A 504 -6.26 -19.56 5.44
CA PRO A 504 -6.21 -19.89 4.03
C PRO A 504 -6.72 -18.75 3.17
N THR A 505 -6.14 -18.60 1.98
CA THR A 505 -6.50 -17.52 1.05
C THR A 505 -7.56 -17.99 0.06
N ILE A 506 -8.61 -17.18 -0.13
CA ILE A 506 -9.40 -17.14 -1.36
C ILE A 506 -8.90 -15.99 -2.20
N GLY A 507 -8.53 -16.24 -3.46
CA GLY A 507 -7.91 -15.21 -4.27
C GLY A 507 -7.68 -15.60 -5.72
N THR A 508 -7.28 -14.58 -6.48
CA THR A 508 -6.87 -14.67 -7.88
C THR A 508 -5.37 -14.90 -8.00
N LEU A 509 -4.90 -15.31 -9.19
CA LEU A 509 -3.47 -15.37 -9.53
C LEU A 509 -2.94 -13.96 -9.80
N ASP A 510 -2.74 -13.21 -8.72
CA ASP A 510 -2.29 -11.82 -8.75
C ASP A 510 -1.27 -11.52 -7.64
N GLY A 511 -0.29 -10.67 -7.94
CA GLY A 511 0.73 -10.28 -6.97
C GLY A 511 1.44 -11.47 -6.31
N ALA A 512 1.63 -11.40 -5.01
CA ALA A 512 2.27 -12.46 -4.23
C ALA A 512 1.35 -13.69 -4.00
N ASN A 513 0.06 -13.64 -4.37
CA ASN A 513 -0.82 -14.81 -4.25
C ASN A 513 -0.30 -15.99 -5.07
N VAL A 514 0.37 -15.74 -6.21
CA VAL A 514 0.97 -16.78 -7.05
C VAL A 514 2.01 -17.56 -6.23
N GLU A 515 2.98 -16.84 -5.66
CA GLU A 515 4.06 -17.44 -4.86
C GLU A 515 3.52 -18.04 -3.54
N ILE A 516 2.50 -17.40 -2.92
CA ILE A 516 1.83 -17.97 -1.74
C ILE A 516 1.21 -19.33 -2.08
N ARG A 517 0.47 -19.44 -3.18
CA ARG A 517 -0.15 -20.69 -3.62
C ARG A 517 0.89 -21.77 -3.93
N GLU A 518 2.02 -21.40 -4.52
CA GLU A 518 3.15 -22.31 -4.77
C GLU A 518 3.71 -22.85 -3.45
N HIS A 519 3.90 -22.01 -2.46
CA HIS A 519 4.45 -22.39 -1.15
C HIS A 519 3.48 -23.24 -0.33
N VAL A 520 2.22 -22.81 -0.20
CA VAL A 520 1.24 -23.54 0.63
C VAL A 520 0.74 -24.81 -0.05
N GLY A 521 0.82 -24.89 -1.38
CA GLY A 521 0.25 -25.95 -2.21
C GLY A 521 -1.18 -25.63 -2.67
N ALA A 522 -1.54 -26.08 -3.87
CA ALA A 522 -2.81 -25.76 -4.51
C ALA A 522 -4.04 -26.16 -3.66
N ASP A 523 -3.95 -27.26 -2.92
CA ASP A 523 -5.04 -27.76 -2.07
C ASP A 523 -5.28 -26.93 -0.80
N ASN A 524 -4.38 -25.99 -0.48
CA ASN A 524 -4.45 -25.11 0.68
C ASN A 524 -4.73 -23.65 0.31
N PHE A 525 -5.26 -23.44 -0.90
CA PHE A 525 -5.58 -22.13 -1.48
C PHE A 525 -6.85 -22.25 -2.32
N PHE A 526 -7.82 -21.39 -2.13
CA PHE A 526 -9.06 -21.34 -2.91
C PHE A 526 -8.87 -20.39 -4.08
N LEU A 527 -8.60 -20.95 -5.26
CA LEU A 527 -8.35 -20.20 -6.48
C LEU A 527 -9.64 -19.96 -7.26
N PHE A 528 -9.83 -18.75 -7.75
CA PHE A 528 -10.89 -18.39 -8.69
C PHE A 528 -10.43 -17.29 -9.67
N GLY A 529 -11.26 -17.06 -10.68
CA GLY A 529 -11.20 -15.91 -11.56
C GLY A 529 -10.15 -15.99 -12.67
N LEU A 530 -10.20 -14.99 -13.54
CA LEU A 530 -9.35 -14.87 -14.73
C LEU A 530 -7.89 -14.62 -14.35
N THR A 531 -6.97 -15.10 -15.19
CA THR A 531 -5.55 -14.74 -15.15
C THR A 531 -5.32 -13.33 -15.71
N ALA A 532 -4.14 -12.75 -15.48
CA ALA A 532 -3.77 -11.43 -16.01
C ALA A 532 -3.86 -11.35 -17.54
N ALA A 533 -3.49 -12.43 -18.24
CA ALA A 533 -3.58 -12.51 -19.71
C ALA A 533 -5.04 -12.54 -20.17
N GLU A 534 -5.89 -13.35 -19.54
CA GLU A 534 -7.32 -13.43 -19.85
C GLU A 534 -8.05 -12.12 -19.57
N VAL A 535 -7.69 -11.41 -18.49
CA VAL A 535 -8.23 -10.06 -18.21
C VAL A 535 -7.92 -9.10 -19.35
N MET A 536 -6.69 -9.09 -19.86
CA MET A 536 -6.31 -8.23 -20.99
C MET A 536 -7.08 -8.58 -22.27
N GLU A 537 -7.25 -9.87 -22.55
CA GLU A 537 -7.99 -10.34 -23.73
C GLU A 537 -9.48 -10.01 -23.61
N ARG A 538 -10.12 -10.33 -22.49
CA ARG A 538 -11.56 -10.14 -22.26
C ARG A 538 -11.99 -8.68 -22.34
N ARG A 539 -11.17 -7.78 -21.84
CA ARG A 539 -11.43 -6.33 -21.91
C ARG A 539 -11.49 -5.76 -23.32
N GLN A 540 -10.91 -6.45 -24.30
CA GLN A 540 -10.96 -6.03 -25.71
C GLN A 540 -12.30 -6.40 -26.38
N VAL A 541 -13.10 -7.27 -25.76
CA VAL A 541 -14.40 -7.69 -26.29
C VAL A 541 -15.46 -6.63 -25.98
N PRO A 542 -16.03 -5.94 -26.97
CA PRO A 542 -17.06 -4.92 -26.71
C PRO A 542 -18.27 -5.52 -25.97
N GLY A 543 -18.74 -4.84 -24.92
CA GLY A 543 -19.94 -5.24 -24.18
C GLY A 543 -19.77 -6.49 -23.30
N TYR A 544 -18.53 -6.92 -23.02
CA TYR A 544 -18.26 -8.10 -22.18
C TYR A 544 -18.95 -8.04 -20.82
N ALA A 545 -18.97 -6.87 -20.18
CA ALA A 545 -19.57 -6.67 -18.86
C ALA A 545 -21.09 -6.97 -18.90
N ARG A 546 -21.78 -6.37 -19.85
CA ARG A 546 -23.23 -6.56 -20.03
C ARG A 546 -23.55 -8.02 -20.33
N THR A 547 -22.80 -8.66 -21.22
CA THR A 547 -22.97 -10.09 -21.54
C THR A 547 -22.77 -10.98 -20.33
N ALA A 548 -21.75 -10.71 -19.50
CA ALA A 548 -21.51 -11.47 -18.28
C ALA A 548 -22.62 -11.27 -17.22
N ILE A 549 -23.09 -10.03 -17.03
CA ILE A 549 -24.18 -9.74 -16.10
C ILE A 549 -25.47 -10.45 -16.55
N GLU A 550 -25.84 -10.37 -17.83
CA GLU A 550 -27.04 -11.00 -18.38
C GLU A 550 -26.98 -12.53 -18.31
N ALA A 551 -25.77 -13.11 -18.32
CA ALA A 551 -25.56 -14.55 -18.14
C ALA A 551 -25.65 -15.03 -16.69
N SER A 552 -25.57 -14.12 -15.71
CA SER A 552 -25.62 -14.43 -14.28
C SER A 552 -26.94 -13.99 -13.64
N PRO A 553 -27.95 -14.88 -13.49
CA PRO A 553 -29.20 -14.55 -12.80
C PRO A 553 -29.00 -14.06 -11.36
N ARG A 554 -27.96 -14.56 -10.70
CA ARG A 554 -27.57 -14.19 -9.34
C ARG A 554 -27.11 -12.74 -9.28
N LEU A 555 -26.16 -12.34 -10.14
CA LEU A 555 -25.67 -10.98 -10.22
C LEU A 555 -26.77 -10.01 -10.68
N MET A 556 -27.58 -10.40 -11.68
CA MET A 556 -28.74 -9.63 -12.14
C MET A 556 -29.70 -9.29 -11.00
N ARG A 557 -30.03 -10.27 -10.14
CA ARG A 557 -30.91 -10.06 -8.98
C ARG A 557 -30.30 -9.07 -7.99
N VAL A 558 -29.02 -9.17 -7.70
CA VAL A 558 -28.31 -8.26 -6.79
C VAL A 558 -28.34 -6.83 -7.33
N LEU A 559 -27.98 -6.63 -8.60
CA LEU A 559 -27.96 -5.29 -9.22
C LEU A 559 -29.37 -4.69 -9.32
N ALA A 560 -30.40 -5.51 -9.60
CA ALA A 560 -31.80 -5.06 -9.58
C ALA A 560 -32.23 -4.57 -8.20
N GLN A 561 -31.89 -5.31 -7.13
CA GLN A 561 -32.19 -4.89 -5.75
C GLN A 561 -31.49 -3.56 -5.37
N MET A 562 -30.27 -3.35 -5.83
CA MET A 562 -29.58 -2.07 -5.64
C MET A 562 -30.31 -0.93 -6.40
N ALA A 563 -30.70 -1.17 -7.65
CA ALA A 563 -31.42 -0.19 -8.48
C ALA A 563 -32.81 0.15 -7.92
N GLU A 564 -33.49 -0.80 -7.27
CA GLU A 564 -34.79 -0.62 -6.61
C GLU A 564 -34.66 0.09 -5.24
N GLY A 565 -33.45 0.41 -4.78
CA GLY A 565 -33.24 1.11 -3.52
C GLY A 565 -33.35 0.22 -2.27
N ARG A 566 -33.20 -1.11 -2.41
CA ARG A 566 -33.34 -2.08 -1.32
C ARG A 566 -32.40 -1.79 -0.13
N PHE A 567 -31.19 -1.36 -0.42
CA PHE A 567 -30.14 -1.08 0.59
C PHE A 567 -29.97 0.42 0.86
N SER A 568 -30.80 1.28 0.27
CA SER A 568 -30.67 2.74 0.35
C SER A 568 -31.93 3.42 0.89
N ASN A 569 -32.74 2.70 1.67
CA ASN A 569 -34.04 3.20 2.19
C ASN A 569 -34.96 3.76 1.10
N GLY A 570 -34.95 3.13 -0.10
CA GLY A 570 -35.80 3.54 -1.24
C GLY A 570 -35.19 4.62 -2.14
N ASP A 571 -34.00 5.09 -1.86
CA ASP A 571 -33.27 6.02 -2.74
C ASP A 571 -32.67 5.29 -3.94
N ILE A 572 -33.39 5.25 -5.05
CA ILE A 572 -33.01 4.55 -6.29
C ILE A 572 -31.78 5.17 -7.00
N ASN A 573 -31.41 6.41 -6.64
CA ASN A 573 -30.31 7.10 -7.29
C ASN A 573 -28.96 6.91 -6.56
N ARG A 574 -28.98 6.45 -5.30
CA ARG A 574 -27.80 6.40 -4.42
C ARG A 574 -26.62 5.68 -5.02
N TYR A 575 -26.85 4.55 -5.69
CA TYR A 575 -25.80 3.70 -6.28
C TYR A 575 -25.79 3.74 -7.81
N GLY A 576 -26.44 4.76 -8.42
CA GLY A 576 -26.51 4.90 -9.88
C GLY A 576 -25.14 4.90 -10.55
N GLY A 577 -24.13 5.55 -9.94
CA GLY A 577 -22.76 5.56 -10.45
C GLY A 577 -22.08 4.18 -10.43
N LEU A 578 -22.25 3.41 -9.34
CA LEU A 578 -21.72 2.04 -9.25
C LEU A 578 -22.41 1.11 -10.26
N LEU A 579 -23.73 1.22 -10.38
CA LEU A 579 -24.50 0.44 -11.34
C LEU A 579 -24.11 0.77 -12.78
N GLN A 580 -24.01 2.05 -13.13
CA GLN A 580 -23.57 2.45 -14.45
C GLN A 580 -22.17 1.94 -14.77
N ASN A 581 -21.24 2.06 -13.80
CA ASN A 581 -19.86 1.60 -13.99
C ASN A 581 -19.80 0.10 -14.29
N ILE A 582 -20.49 -0.76 -13.51
CA ILE A 582 -20.44 -2.21 -13.73
C ILE A 582 -21.13 -2.62 -15.04
N TRP A 583 -22.22 -1.93 -15.46
CA TRP A 583 -22.94 -2.23 -16.70
C TRP A 583 -22.19 -1.80 -17.96
N ASP A 584 -21.57 -0.62 -17.93
CA ASP A 584 -21.04 0.02 -19.14
C ASP A 584 -19.53 -0.12 -19.29
N HIS A 585 -18.80 -0.32 -18.20
CA HIS A 585 -17.34 -0.31 -18.19
C HIS A 585 -16.73 -1.56 -17.56
N ASP A 586 -17.08 -1.86 -16.31
CA ASP A 586 -16.52 -2.96 -15.48
C ASP A 586 -15.00 -3.18 -15.67
N TYR A 587 -14.23 -2.09 -15.68
CA TYR A 587 -12.79 -2.12 -15.96
C TYR A 587 -12.04 -3.17 -15.12
N PHE A 588 -12.53 -3.50 -13.95
CA PHE A 588 -11.92 -4.45 -13.04
C PHE A 588 -12.53 -5.86 -13.08
N CYS A 589 -13.32 -6.16 -14.12
CA CYS A 589 -13.85 -7.50 -14.41
C CYS A 589 -14.60 -8.15 -13.24
N VAL A 590 -15.39 -7.34 -12.50
CA VAL A 590 -16.23 -7.83 -11.41
C VAL A 590 -17.28 -8.81 -11.94
N SER A 591 -17.95 -8.44 -13.05
CA SER A 591 -18.99 -9.26 -13.67
C SER A 591 -18.48 -10.60 -14.19
N LEU A 592 -17.26 -10.63 -14.73
CA LEU A 592 -16.66 -11.84 -15.32
C LEU A 592 -16.28 -12.88 -14.26
N ASP A 593 -15.80 -12.44 -13.10
CA ASP A 593 -15.32 -13.33 -12.05
C ASP A 593 -16.37 -13.60 -10.97
N PHE A 594 -17.54 -12.95 -11.02
CA PHE A 594 -18.53 -12.97 -9.93
C PHE A 594 -19.05 -14.37 -9.60
N ASP A 595 -19.50 -15.13 -10.61
CA ASP A 595 -20.08 -16.46 -10.37
C ASP A 595 -19.02 -17.47 -9.91
N ASP A 596 -17.82 -17.43 -10.48
CA ASP A 596 -16.70 -18.26 -10.06
C ASP A 596 -16.27 -17.94 -8.60
N TYR A 597 -16.23 -16.66 -8.24
CA TYR A 597 -16.00 -16.24 -6.86
C TYR A 597 -17.10 -16.72 -5.91
N TYR A 598 -18.36 -16.57 -6.30
CA TYR A 598 -19.49 -17.04 -5.50
C TYR A 598 -19.44 -18.56 -5.26
N ASP A 599 -19.22 -19.34 -6.31
CA ASP A 599 -19.17 -20.80 -6.22
C ASP A 599 -17.96 -21.26 -5.39
N THR A 600 -16.79 -20.62 -5.55
CA THR A 600 -15.60 -20.88 -4.72
C THR A 600 -15.85 -20.54 -3.25
N GLN A 601 -16.63 -19.50 -2.93
CA GLN A 601 -17.05 -19.19 -1.56
C GLN A 601 -17.93 -20.31 -0.97
N ARG A 602 -18.75 -20.99 -1.78
CA ARG A 602 -19.54 -22.15 -1.31
C ARG A 602 -18.66 -23.38 -1.11
N ASP A 603 -17.60 -23.57 -1.91
CA ASP A 603 -16.60 -24.62 -1.67
C ASP A 603 -15.84 -24.37 -0.35
N VAL A 604 -15.51 -23.13 -0.03
CA VAL A 604 -14.94 -22.74 1.27
C VAL A 604 -15.87 -23.16 2.42
N ASP A 605 -17.20 -22.91 2.31
CA ASP A 605 -18.18 -23.33 3.32
C ASP A 605 -18.16 -24.84 3.58
N VAL A 606 -18.04 -25.64 2.51
CA VAL A 606 -17.98 -27.11 2.62
C VAL A 606 -16.73 -27.56 3.37
N VAL A 607 -15.57 -26.96 3.02
CA VAL A 607 -14.30 -27.33 3.67
C VAL A 607 -14.24 -26.82 5.11
N PHE A 608 -14.79 -25.64 5.41
CA PHE A 608 -14.82 -25.10 6.77
C PHE A 608 -15.60 -25.97 7.76
N ARG A 609 -16.67 -26.60 7.31
CA ARG A 609 -17.46 -27.57 8.14
C ARG A 609 -16.69 -28.82 8.51
N ASP A 610 -15.69 -29.21 7.73
CA ASP A 610 -14.75 -30.29 8.07
C ASP A 610 -13.61 -29.69 8.93
N VAL A 611 -13.89 -29.53 10.22
CA VAL A 611 -12.99 -28.86 11.17
C VAL A 611 -11.57 -29.45 11.17
N PRO A 612 -11.35 -30.78 11.18
CA PRO A 612 -10.01 -31.35 11.09
C PRO A 612 -9.28 -30.95 9.80
N LYS A 613 -9.95 -31.00 8.65
CA LYS A 613 -9.40 -30.61 7.36
C LYS A 613 -9.08 -29.14 7.31
N TRP A 614 -9.99 -28.29 7.79
CA TRP A 614 -9.79 -26.84 7.85
C TRP A 614 -8.60 -26.45 8.72
N THR A 615 -8.53 -27.04 9.94
CA THR A 615 -7.43 -26.72 10.87
C THR A 615 -6.09 -27.18 10.34
N LYS A 616 -6.03 -28.35 9.67
CA LYS A 616 -4.82 -28.82 9.00
C LYS A 616 -4.41 -27.85 7.89
N MET A 617 -5.34 -27.39 7.06
CA MET A 617 -5.09 -26.41 6.01
C MET A 617 -4.56 -25.10 6.60
N ALA A 618 -5.16 -24.60 7.68
CA ALA A 618 -4.73 -23.40 8.40
C ALA A 618 -3.30 -23.55 8.96
N ALA A 619 -3.00 -24.68 9.59
CA ALA A 619 -1.67 -24.97 10.12
C ALA A 619 -0.60 -25.08 9.00
N LEU A 620 -0.94 -25.69 7.86
CA LEU A 620 -0.06 -25.75 6.69
C LEU A 620 0.22 -24.37 6.09
N ASN A 621 -0.76 -23.47 6.07
CA ASN A 621 -0.53 -22.08 5.66
C ASN A 621 0.51 -21.43 6.57
N THR A 622 0.35 -21.52 7.90
CA THR A 622 1.36 -20.98 8.85
C THR A 622 2.73 -21.61 8.62
N ALA A 623 2.80 -22.93 8.49
CA ALA A 623 4.06 -23.66 8.36
C ALA A 623 4.86 -23.28 7.09
N ARG A 624 4.17 -23.06 5.97
CA ARG A 624 4.77 -22.92 4.64
C ARG A 624 5.03 -21.49 4.18
N LEU A 625 4.57 -20.49 4.95
CA LEU A 625 4.75 -19.08 4.59
C LEU A 625 5.99 -18.42 5.21
N GLY A 626 6.89 -19.20 5.81
CA GLY A 626 8.13 -18.71 6.39
C GLY A 626 9.04 -17.95 5.42
N TRP A 627 9.00 -18.29 4.15
CA TRP A 627 9.76 -17.59 3.11
C TRP A 627 9.38 -16.10 2.97
N PHE A 628 8.15 -15.71 3.30
CA PHE A 628 7.66 -14.33 3.21
C PHE A 628 8.11 -13.44 4.38
N SER A 629 9.36 -13.61 4.81
CA SER A 629 10.02 -12.81 5.84
C SER A 629 10.59 -11.51 5.28
N SER A 630 10.37 -10.40 5.99
CA SER A 630 11.05 -9.13 5.70
C SER A 630 12.57 -9.24 5.80
N ASP A 631 13.08 -10.14 6.66
CA ASP A 631 14.52 -10.36 6.81
C ASP A 631 15.12 -10.95 5.54
N ARG A 632 14.45 -11.95 4.91
CA ARG A 632 14.83 -12.48 3.60
C ARG A 632 14.80 -11.38 2.54
N THR A 633 13.71 -10.58 2.50
CA THR A 633 13.56 -9.49 1.53
C THR A 633 14.70 -8.49 1.65
N ILE A 634 15.00 -7.99 2.85
CA ILE A 634 16.07 -7.00 3.07
C ILE A 634 17.45 -7.58 2.75
N LYS A 635 17.71 -8.86 3.06
CA LYS A 635 18.95 -9.53 2.62
C LYS A 635 19.07 -9.59 1.10
N GLY A 636 17.94 -9.77 0.38
CA GLY A 636 17.89 -9.67 -1.08
C GLY A 636 18.28 -8.28 -1.57
N TYR A 637 17.68 -7.22 -1.04
CA TYR A 637 18.04 -5.83 -1.37
C TYR A 637 19.53 -5.56 -1.09
N ALA A 638 20.02 -5.97 0.09
CA ALA A 638 21.41 -5.79 0.48
C ALA A 638 22.38 -6.42 -0.51
N LYS A 639 22.10 -7.64 -0.97
CA LYS A 639 22.94 -8.39 -1.88
C LYS A 639 22.83 -7.89 -3.34
N ASP A 640 21.60 -7.74 -3.85
CA ASP A 640 21.35 -7.64 -5.28
C ASP A 640 21.27 -6.17 -5.77
N ILE A 641 21.03 -5.21 -4.86
CA ILE A 641 20.87 -3.80 -5.18
C ILE A 641 21.90 -2.93 -4.47
N TRP A 642 22.01 -3.04 -3.12
CA TRP A 642 22.86 -2.12 -2.35
C TRP A 642 24.33 -2.53 -2.26
N GLY A 643 24.66 -3.79 -2.54
CA GLY A 643 26.02 -4.31 -2.39
C GLY A 643 26.54 -4.27 -0.95
N THR A 644 25.65 -4.25 0.04
CA THR A 644 26.00 -4.13 1.47
C THR A 644 26.13 -5.50 2.12
N ARG A 645 26.89 -5.55 3.23
CA ARG A 645 27.07 -6.77 4.03
C ARG A 645 26.60 -6.52 5.46
N SER A 646 26.00 -7.53 6.07
CA SER A 646 25.67 -7.47 7.49
C SER A 646 26.92 -7.36 8.35
N LEU A 647 26.90 -6.46 9.34
CA LEU A 647 27.93 -6.35 10.36
C LEU A 647 27.69 -7.32 11.52
N LEU A 648 26.49 -7.90 11.60
CA LEU A 648 26.15 -8.93 12.59
C LEU A 648 26.55 -10.29 12.01
N LYS A 649 27.27 -11.07 12.79
CA LYS A 649 27.65 -12.45 12.48
C LYS A 649 26.54 -13.41 12.87
#